data_3ae6964d509f445001757fafaf4e48aa
#
_entry.id   3ae6964d509f445001757fafaf4e48aa
#
_cell.length_a   1.000
_cell.length_b   1.000
_cell.length_c   1.000
_cell.angle_alpha   90.00
_cell.angle_beta   90.00
_cell.angle_gamma   90.00
#
_symmetry.space_group_name_H-M   'P 1'
#
loop_
_entity.id
_entity.type
_entity.pdbx_description
1 polymer ?
#
loop_
_entity_poly.entity_id
_entity_poly.type
_entity_poly.pdbx_seq_one_letter_code
_entity_poly.pdbx_strand_id
1 'polypeptide(L)'
;MDMEKTYTPENFESSTYQKWEKEGFFKPSYDESKDSYSIALPPPNVTGSLHMGHAFQQTIMDTLIRYHRMKGDNTLWQCGTDHAGIATQMVVERKLAKEENLTRHDLGREKFIERIWKWKEQSGGTITRQMRRLGASVDWTRERFTMDEGLSKAVLEVFVRLYDEDLIYRGKRLVNWDPKLRTAISDLEVENKDVKGFMWYIKYKLADGVKTSDGKDYVLIATTRPETLLGDSAVAVNPSDERFKSIVGKFLELPLVGRKIPVVADIHADMTTGTGCVKITPAHDFNDYAVGKRQKLPMLNILTEDAHIRDEAEVFDSNGNPTDEVSSYIPEAYRGLDRFEARDKIVEDLKALGLLDHIEDHNLSQPFGDRGGVPIEPMLTDQWYVRASVLGEPAIEAVKDGRIKFVPAQYTNMYYSWMNDLQDWCISRQLWWGHRIPAWYDENGKVYVAHNEEEVRTKYKLSADVKLTRDPDVLDTWFSSALWTFSTLGWPDNTKELKMFHPTSALVTGFDIIFFWVARMIMMTMHFMKDENGNPQVPFKTVYVTGLIRDEEGNKMSKSKGNVLDPLDMIDGIDKDTLIQKRTANMMQPQMAEKIAKRTAKQFPDGIAPHGTDALRFTLCALASNGRDINWDMKRLDGYRNFCNKIWNASRFVLMNVGEKKLTKPNVSDLSLADKFIRSKMRKAIEDVTASINAFRFDQVASNIYEFIWNEYCDWYLEFTKAILKSDKATDAQKNATAYTLVEVLEAVMRLAHPVMPFLTETIWQQTAPMVGKLNQDKTIINAAYPVVSDFDADADAEKDIAFIKDFATTVRNLRAEMKVAPSVTLAPMMRGASDAEKNCAQENFIFMKDLANIEPVKFVGANDELPPSVAKPIGNAEILFAMTDVVNKDEEIKRLKTMIAKLEGNIKSGESKLSNEAFVSKAPAKIIEGAKAQLELNKTQLAKVQAQLKEMENL
;
A
#
# COMPACT_ATOMS: atom_id res chain seq x y z
N MET A 1 11.21 32.98 24.00
CA MET A 1 10.79 31.98 22.99
C MET A 1 11.81 30.84 23.02
N ASP A 2 11.44 29.75 23.65
CA ASP A 2 12.39 28.64 23.80
C ASP A 2 11.96 27.45 22.94
N MET A 3 12.29 27.54 21.63
CA MET A 3 12.42 26.32 20.88
C MET A 3 13.65 25.56 21.38
N GLU A 4 13.49 24.30 21.75
CA GLU A 4 14.61 23.47 22.18
C GLU A 4 15.74 23.47 21.16
N LYS A 5 16.98 23.31 21.65
CA LYS A 5 18.18 23.31 20.77
C LYS A 5 18.13 22.16 19.74
N THR A 6 17.55 21.04 20.11
CA THR A 6 17.47 19.83 19.31
C THR A 6 16.02 19.53 18.96
N TYR A 7 15.77 19.03 17.77
CA TYR A 7 14.47 18.50 17.37
C TYR A 7 14.20 17.18 18.11
N THR A 8 13.22 17.21 19.02
CA THR A 8 12.86 16.10 19.90
C THR A 8 11.34 15.92 19.85
N PRO A 9 10.83 15.22 18.82
CA PRO A 9 9.37 15.11 18.56
C PRO A 9 8.58 14.50 19.73
N GLU A 10 9.18 13.60 20.51
CA GLU A 10 8.59 13.00 21.71
C GLU A 10 8.13 14.03 22.74
N ASN A 11 8.75 15.21 22.78
CA ASN A 11 8.41 16.25 23.75
C ASN A 11 7.11 16.99 23.43
N PHE A 12 6.61 16.93 22.19
CA PHE A 12 5.44 17.73 21.82
C PHE A 12 4.36 16.96 21.05
N GLU A 13 4.67 15.89 20.35
CA GLU A 13 3.70 15.22 19.48
C GLU A 13 2.47 14.71 20.23
N SER A 14 2.68 13.95 21.31
CA SER A 14 1.57 13.35 22.08
C SER A 14 0.72 14.40 22.79
N SER A 15 1.33 15.42 23.38
CA SER A 15 0.60 16.49 24.06
C SER A 15 -0.19 17.36 23.08
N THR A 16 0.34 17.62 21.91
CA THR A 16 -0.34 18.36 20.84
C THR A 16 -1.58 17.59 20.36
N TYR A 17 -1.43 16.27 20.11
CA TYR A 17 -2.57 15.45 19.70
C TYR A 17 -3.68 15.42 20.76
N GLN A 18 -3.33 15.21 22.03
CA GLN A 18 -4.29 15.21 23.15
C GLN A 18 -5.04 16.55 23.25
N LYS A 19 -4.36 17.66 23.03
CA LYS A 19 -4.99 18.98 23.01
C LYS A 19 -5.99 19.07 21.86
N TRP A 20 -5.63 18.70 20.65
CA TRP A 20 -6.54 18.73 19.49
C TRP A 20 -7.80 17.89 19.70
N GLU A 21 -7.62 16.66 20.23
CA GLU A 21 -8.74 15.75 20.51
C GLU A 21 -9.66 16.33 21.59
N LYS A 22 -9.09 16.83 22.68
CA LYS A 22 -9.84 17.42 23.81
C LYS A 22 -10.63 18.65 23.39
N GLU A 23 -10.06 19.52 22.56
CA GLU A 23 -10.72 20.73 22.07
C GLU A 23 -11.74 20.43 20.94
N GLY A 24 -11.80 19.20 20.46
CA GLY A 24 -12.76 18.75 19.45
C GLY A 24 -12.47 19.22 18.03
N PHE A 25 -11.23 19.55 17.69
CA PHE A 25 -10.86 20.06 16.36
C PHE A 25 -11.01 19.05 15.23
N PHE A 26 -11.22 17.78 15.53
CA PHE A 26 -11.44 16.74 14.52
C PHE A 26 -12.89 16.58 14.10
N LYS A 27 -13.82 17.22 14.82
CA LYS A 27 -15.26 17.14 14.53
C LYS A 27 -15.63 17.96 13.29
N PRO A 28 -16.62 17.50 12.52
CA PRO A 28 -17.18 18.31 11.44
C PRO A 28 -17.87 19.56 12.01
N SER A 29 -17.93 20.61 11.21
CA SER A 29 -18.61 21.86 11.59
C SER A 29 -20.13 21.75 11.55
N TYR A 30 -20.68 20.80 10.79
CA TYR A 30 -22.12 20.67 10.49
C TYR A 30 -22.73 21.95 9.88
N ASP A 31 -21.93 22.79 9.29
CA ASP A 31 -22.35 24.02 8.61
C ASP A 31 -22.83 23.68 7.19
N GLU A 32 -24.13 23.80 6.97
CA GLU A 32 -24.78 23.48 5.69
C GLU A 32 -24.40 24.46 4.55
N SER A 33 -23.81 25.61 4.88
CA SER A 33 -23.31 26.58 3.88
C SER A 33 -21.97 26.21 3.28
N LYS A 34 -21.28 25.25 3.86
CA LYS A 34 -19.97 24.77 3.43
C LYS A 34 -20.06 23.51 2.59
N ASP A 35 -19.14 23.35 1.64
CA ASP A 35 -18.97 22.08 0.95
C ASP A 35 -18.58 20.99 1.93
N SER A 36 -19.13 19.80 1.75
CA SER A 36 -18.79 18.64 2.58
C SER A 36 -17.69 17.82 1.93
N TYR A 37 -16.73 17.40 2.74
CA TYR A 37 -15.71 16.46 2.36
C TYR A 37 -15.63 15.33 3.38
N SER A 38 -15.81 14.11 2.95
CA SER A 38 -15.81 12.95 3.85
C SER A 38 -15.01 11.79 3.28
N ILE A 39 -14.40 11.03 4.19
CA ILE A 39 -13.72 9.77 3.91
C ILE A 39 -14.20 8.75 4.94
N ALA A 40 -14.53 7.54 4.46
CA ALA A 40 -14.71 6.38 5.32
C ALA A 40 -13.39 5.63 5.44
N LEU A 41 -12.86 5.52 6.65
CA LEU A 41 -11.67 4.74 6.93
C LEU A 41 -11.93 3.26 6.61
N PRO A 42 -11.11 2.57 5.82
CA PRO A 42 -11.14 1.12 5.77
C PRO A 42 -10.96 0.55 7.18
N PRO A 43 -12.00 -0.12 7.74
CA PRO A 43 -11.97 -0.48 9.15
C PRO A 43 -10.93 -1.57 9.42
N PRO A 44 -9.89 -1.30 10.24
CA PRO A 44 -8.92 -2.33 10.58
C PRO A 44 -9.56 -3.50 11.31
N ASN A 45 -9.08 -4.70 11.00
CA ASN A 45 -9.50 -5.93 11.68
C ASN A 45 -9.04 -5.96 13.14
N VAL A 46 -9.92 -6.35 14.08
CA VAL A 46 -9.58 -6.47 15.50
C VAL A 46 -8.75 -7.72 15.80
N THR A 47 -7.80 -8.05 14.92
CA THR A 47 -6.93 -9.24 15.03
C THR A 47 -5.57 -8.96 15.64
N GLY A 48 -5.28 -7.71 16.02
CA GLY A 48 -4.00 -7.33 16.60
C GLY A 48 -3.69 -5.85 16.45
N SER A 49 -2.52 -5.52 15.92
CA SER A 49 -2.01 -4.16 15.75
C SER A 49 -1.98 -3.76 14.28
N LEU A 50 -1.94 -2.45 14.02
CA LEU A 50 -1.69 -1.89 12.70
C LEU A 50 -0.27 -2.20 12.24
N HIS A 51 -0.08 -2.25 10.93
CA HIS A 51 1.22 -2.38 10.26
C HIS A 51 1.46 -1.20 9.31
N MET A 52 2.63 -1.18 8.65
CA MET A 52 3.04 -0.07 7.77
C MET A 52 2.06 0.21 6.62
N GLY A 53 1.37 -0.80 6.09
CA GLY A 53 0.33 -0.59 5.07
C GLY A 53 -0.85 0.24 5.57
N HIS A 54 -1.29 0.02 6.81
CA HIS A 54 -2.31 0.86 7.45
C HIS A 54 -1.81 2.29 7.66
N ALA A 55 -0.58 2.44 8.18
CA ALA A 55 0.02 3.77 8.38
C ALA A 55 0.11 4.55 7.07
N PHE A 56 0.42 3.88 5.97
CA PHE A 56 0.47 4.48 4.64
C PHE A 56 -0.90 5.01 4.19
N GLN A 57 -1.91 4.16 4.19
CA GLN A 57 -3.26 4.56 3.78
C GLN A 57 -3.85 5.64 4.69
N GLN A 58 -3.65 5.54 6.00
CA GLN A 58 -4.12 6.53 6.96
C GLN A 58 -3.42 7.87 6.81
N THR A 59 -2.12 7.89 6.48
CA THR A 59 -1.39 9.12 6.19
C THR A 59 -1.97 9.83 4.97
N ILE A 60 -2.28 9.08 3.90
CA ILE A 60 -2.92 9.63 2.70
C ILE A 60 -4.29 10.24 3.03
N MET A 61 -5.13 9.48 3.74
CA MET A 61 -6.46 9.95 4.14
C MET A 61 -6.39 11.19 5.03
N ASP A 62 -5.50 11.19 6.03
CA ASP A 62 -5.34 12.32 6.94
C ASP A 62 -4.81 13.56 6.22
N THR A 63 -3.92 13.40 5.25
CA THR A 63 -3.44 14.49 4.41
C THR A 63 -4.60 15.16 3.65
N LEU A 64 -5.49 14.37 3.06
CA LEU A 64 -6.69 14.87 2.38
C LEU A 64 -7.65 15.56 3.34
N ILE A 65 -7.93 14.95 4.49
CA ILE A 65 -8.84 15.50 5.49
C ILE A 65 -8.31 16.82 6.06
N ARG A 66 -7.03 16.90 6.42
CA ARG A 66 -6.41 18.14 6.93
C ARG A 66 -6.39 19.24 5.89
N TYR A 67 -6.08 18.91 4.64
CA TYR A 67 -6.14 19.86 3.54
C TYR A 67 -7.55 20.46 3.37
N HIS A 68 -8.57 19.60 3.29
CA HIS A 68 -9.94 20.06 3.12
C HIS A 68 -10.49 20.82 4.34
N ARG A 69 -10.08 20.44 5.55
CA ARG A 69 -10.41 21.19 6.76
C ARG A 69 -9.82 22.60 6.72
N MET A 70 -8.57 22.73 6.36
CA MET A 70 -7.89 24.03 6.22
C MET A 70 -8.44 24.85 5.05
N LYS A 71 -8.93 24.20 4.00
CA LYS A 71 -9.64 24.86 2.89
C LYS A 71 -10.97 25.45 3.32
N GLY A 72 -11.52 25.04 4.46
CA GLY A 72 -12.77 25.52 5.02
C GLY A 72 -13.97 24.60 4.78
N ASP A 73 -13.76 23.43 4.20
CA ASP A 73 -14.82 22.45 3.96
C ASP A 73 -15.34 21.86 5.30
N ASN A 74 -16.60 21.42 5.32
CA ASN A 74 -17.17 20.65 6.41
C ASN A 74 -16.67 19.21 6.28
N THR A 75 -15.66 18.83 7.07
CA THR A 75 -14.95 17.56 6.92
C THR A 75 -15.38 16.52 7.94
N LEU A 76 -15.58 15.28 7.48
CA LEU A 76 -15.75 14.12 8.33
C LEU A 76 -14.81 12.99 7.90
N TRP A 77 -13.94 12.58 8.78
CA TRP A 77 -13.24 11.30 8.64
C TRP A 77 -13.90 10.28 9.57
N GLN A 78 -14.74 9.43 9.00
CA GLN A 78 -15.45 8.38 9.71
C GLN A 78 -14.51 7.21 9.97
N CYS A 79 -14.35 6.84 11.23
CA CYS A 79 -13.49 5.73 11.67
C CYS A 79 -14.28 4.60 12.29
N GLY A 80 -13.60 3.50 12.49
CA GLY A 80 -14.09 2.32 13.18
C GLY A 80 -13.20 1.12 12.94
N THR A 81 -13.67 -0.05 13.40
CA THR A 81 -12.97 -1.33 13.30
C THR A 81 -13.90 -2.42 12.79
N ASP A 82 -13.30 -3.43 12.17
CA ASP A 82 -14.01 -4.59 11.64
C ASP A 82 -13.89 -5.78 12.58
N HIS A 83 -14.98 -6.52 12.76
CA HIS A 83 -15.04 -7.72 13.60
C HIS A 83 -14.24 -8.89 13.04
N ALA A 84 -13.96 -8.90 11.72
CA ALA A 84 -13.11 -9.87 11.03
C ALA A 84 -13.42 -11.33 11.40
N GLY A 85 -14.61 -11.78 11.08
CA GLY A 85 -15.22 -13.06 11.54
C GLY A 85 -14.27 -14.22 11.73
N ILE A 86 -13.79 -14.86 10.66
CA ILE A 86 -12.88 -16.01 10.72
C ILE A 86 -11.60 -15.67 11.48
N ALA A 87 -10.96 -14.57 11.13
CA ALA A 87 -9.64 -14.24 11.65
C ALA A 87 -9.65 -13.97 13.16
N THR A 88 -10.63 -13.23 13.65
CA THR A 88 -10.77 -12.93 15.09
C THR A 88 -11.15 -14.17 15.88
N GLN A 89 -12.10 -14.96 15.36
CA GLN A 89 -12.48 -16.23 16.01
C GLN A 89 -11.26 -17.14 16.18
N MET A 90 -10.46 -17.31 15.15
CA MET A 90 -9.26 -18.14 15.20
C MET A 90 -8.20 -17.65 16.19
N VAL A 91 -8.00 -16.32 16.28
CA VAL A 91 -7.07 -15.74 17.25
C VAL A 91 -7.48 -16.12 18.66
N VAL A 92 -8.77 -15.99 18.98
CA VAL A 92 -9.31 -16.31 20.30
C VAL A 92 -9.32 -17.82 20.57
N GLU A 93 -9.65 -18.67 19.59
CA GLU A 93 -9.55 -20.12 19.69
C GLU A 93 -8.12 -20.59 20.03
N ARG A 94 -7.12 -20.03 19.34
CA ARG A 94 -5.70 -20.35 19.60
C ARG A 94 -5.28 -19.90 21.00
N LYS A 95 -5.70 -18.72 21.42
CA LYS A 95 -5.42 -18.21 22.75
C LYS A 95 -6.03 -19.11 23.82
N LEU A 96 -7.28 -19.50 23.63
CA LEU A 96 -8.00 -20.41 24.53
C LEU A 96 -7.31 -21.77 24.62
N ALA A 97 -6.93 -22.36 23.49
CA ALA A 97 -6.21 -23.62 23.46
C ALA A 97 -4.83 -23.55 24.14
N LYS A 98 -4.10 -22.46 23.94
CA LYS A 98 -2.75 -22.27 24.50
C LYS A 98 -2.75 -21.98 26.01
N GLU A 99 -3.68 -21.12 26.46
CA GLU A 99 -3.70 -20.62 27.83
C GLU A 99 -4.51 -21.54 28.79
N GLU A 100 -5.61 -22.15 28.31
CA GLU A 100 -6.55 -22.89 29.12
C GLU A 100 -6.72 -24.34 28.66
N ASN A 101 -6.12 -24.77 27.57
CA ASN A 101 -6.28 -26.08 26.93
C ASN A 101 -7.76 -26.45 26.67
N LEU A 102 -8.55 -25.47 26.28
CA LEU A 102 -9.98 -25.58 25.95
C LEU A 102 -10.24 -25.29 24.47
N THR A 103 -11.35 -25.86 23.98
CA THR A 103 -11.92 -25.53 22.68
C THR A 103 -13.15 -24.63 22.84
N ARG A 104 -13.64 -24.02 21.77
CA ARG A 104 -14.91 -23.28 21.79
C ARG A 104 -16.09 -24.16 22.19
N HIS A 105 -16.05 -25.46 21.86
CA HIS A 105 -17.11 -26.40 22.17
C HIS A 105 -17.19 -26.68 23.67
N ASP A 106 -16.06 -26.66 24.40
CA ASP A 106 -16.02 -26.81 25.86
C ASP A 106 -16.67 -25.63 26.58
N LEU A 107 -16.56 -24.42 26.03
CA LEU A 107 -17.19 -23.22 26.56
C LEU A 107 -18.67 -23.07 26.17
N GLY A 108 -19.04 -23.52 24.98
CA GLY A 108 -20.32 -23.21 24.34
C GLY A 108 -20.35 -21.82 23.69
N ARG A 109 -21.33 -21.60 22.81
CA ARG A 109 -21.40 -20.42 21.93
C ARG A 109 -21.38 -19.09 22.69
N GLU A 110 -22.21 -18.94 23.70
CA GLU A 110 -22.37 -17.68 24.44
C GLU A 110 -21.09 -17.25 25.15
N LYS A 111 -20.50 -18.16 25.94
CA LYS A 111 -19.26 -17.88 26.69
C LYS A 111 -18.07 -17.65 25.76
N PHE A 112 -18.03 -18.35 24.64
CA PHE A 112 -16.99 -18.13 23.64
C PHE A 112 -17.10 -16.75 22.98
N ILE A 113 -18.30 -16.32 22.61
CA ILE A 113 -18.56 -14.98 22.09
C ILE A 113 -18.19 -13.90 23.11
N GLU A 114 -18.46 -14.07 24.39
CA GLU A 114 -18.04 -13.17 25.46
C GLU A 114 -16.51 -13.01 25.50
N ARG A 115 -15.76 -14.10 25.27
CA ARG A 115 -14.30 -14.05 25.18
C ARG A 115 -13.82 -13.25 23.99
N ILE A 116 -14.51 -13.33 22.87
CA ILE A 116 -14.18 -12.56 21.68
C ILE A 116 -14.46 -11.07 21.90
N TRP A 117 -15.56 -10.70 22.57
CA TRP A 117 -15.81 -9.32 22.95
C TRP A 117 -14.72 -8.72 23.83
N LYS A 118 -14.21 -9.47 24.80
CA LYS A 118 -13.06 -9.05 25.63
C LYS A 118 -11.80 -8.85 24.80
N TRP A 119 -11.53 -9.74 23.87
CA TRP A 119 -10.44 -9.60 22.92
C TRP A 119 -10.58 -8.34 22.06
N LYS A 120 -11.79 -8.09 21.55
CA LYS A 120 -12.12 -6.89 20.76
C LYS A 120 -11.80 -5.59 21.49
N GLU A 121 -12.15 -5.50 22.77
CA GLU A 121 -11.85 -4.32 23.59
C GLU A 121 -10.34 -4.07 23.68
N GLN A 122 -9.56 -5.12 23.93
CA GLN A 122 -8.10 -5.04 24.04
C GLN A 122 -7.44 -4.66 22.70
N SER A 123 -7.80 -5.36 21.64
CA SER A 123 -7.24 -5.14 20.30
C SER A 123 -7.64 -3.80 19.72
N GLY A 124 -8.91 -3.43 19.82
CA GLY A 124 -9.42 -2.13 19.37
C GLY A 124 -8.74 -0.98 20.08
N GLY A 125 -8.51 -1.06 21.40
CA GLY A 125 -7.77 -0.07 22.15
C GLY A 125 -6.31 0.09 21.69
N THR A 126 -5.67 -0.97 21.23
CA THR A 126 -4.33 -0.91 20.66
C THR A 126 -4.34 -0.18 19.32
N ILE A 127 -5.25 -0.54 18.42
CA ILE A 127 -5.41 0.07 17.09
C ILE A 127 -5.67 1.58 17.22
N THR A 128 -6.58 1.99 18.08
CA THR A 128 -6.93 3.41 18.25
C THR A 128 -5.78 4.22 18.86
N ARG A 129 -4.97 3.63 19.76
CA ARG A 129 -3.75 4.28 20.26
C ARG A 129 -2.71 4.46 19.15
N GLN A 130 -2.53 3.44 18.28
CA GLN A 130 -1.63 3.54 17.13
C GLN A 130 -2.09 4.64 16.16
N MET A 131 -3.37 4.72 15.86
CA MET A 131 -3.91 5.77 15.01
C MET A 131 -3.70 7.17 15.58
N ARG A 132 -3.90 7.35 16.89
CA ARG A 132 -3.61 8.61 17.57
C ARG A 132 -2.13 8.97 17.48
N ARG A 133 -1.25 7.99 17.66
CA ARG A 133 0.19 8.23 17.59
C ARG A 133 0.65 8.55 16.16
N LEU A 134 -0.04 8.03 15.14
CA LEU A 134 0.14 8.40 13.73
C LEU A 134 -0.39 9.81 13.39
N GLY A 135 -1.07 10.47 14.32
CA GLY A 135 -1.65 11.78 14.11
C GLY A 135 -2.97 11.83 13.36
N ALA A 136 -3.67 10.70 13.28
CA ALA A 136 -4.93 10.59 12.55
C ALA A 136 -6.00 11.52 13.12
N SER A 137 -6.50 12.47 12.33
CA SER A 137 -7.50 13.47 12.73
C SER A 137 -8.94 13.01 12.51
N VAL A 138 -9.25 11.79 12.97
CA VAL A 138 -10.60 11.23 12.92
C VAL A 138 -11.50 11.80 14.01
N ASP A 139 -12.79 11.85 13.77
CA ASP A 139 -13.75 12.16 14.82
C ASP A 139 -13.99 10.93 15.71
N TRP A 140 -13.24 10.84 16.81
CA TRP A 140 -13.31 9.71 17.76
C TRP A 140 -14.67 9.59 18.45
N THR A 141 -15.47 10.63 18.48
CA THR A 141 -16.81 10.56 19.05
C THR A 141 -17.79 9.77 18.20
N ARG A 142 -17.40 9.47 16.95
CA ARG A 142 -18.15 8.69 15.98
C ARG A 142 -17.52 7.36 15.65
N GLU A 143 -16.62 6.87 16.50
CA GLU A 143 -16.02 5.55 16.31
C GLU A 143 -17.09 4.45 16.22
N ARG A 144 -17.02 3.64 15.17
CA ARG A 144 -17.97 2.55 14.90
C ARG A 144 -17.27 1.19 14.93
N PHE A 145 -18.07 0.18 15.11
CA PHE A 145 -17.66 -1.22 15.03
C PHE A 145 -18.68 -1.98 14.18
N THR A 146 -18.22 -2.84 13.29
CA THR A 146 -19.12 -3.53 12.33
C THR A 146 -20.19 -4.39 12.99
N MET A 147 -20.06 -4.73 14.25
CA MET A 147 -21.07 -5.43 15.05
C MET A 147 -21.70 -4.58 16.16
N ASP A 148 -21.55 -3.25 16.12
CA ASP A 148 -22.31 -2.40 17.03
C ASP A 148 -23.81 -2.45 16.75
N GLU A 149 -24.62 -1.94 17.65
CA GLU A 149 -26.08 -2.00 17.55
C GLU A 149 -26.62 -1.37 16.25
N GLY A 150 -26.10 -0.18 15.87
CA GLY A 150 -26.55 0.52 14.66
C GLY A 150 -26.17 -0.20 13.36
N LEU A 151 -24.96 -0.71 13.29
CA LEU A 151 -24.51 -1.46 12.12
C LEU A 151 -25.19 -2.84 12.04
N SER A 152 -25.44 -3.49 13.18
CA SER A 152 -26.20 -4.74 13.23
C SER A 152 -27.64 -4.54 12.74
N LYS A 153 -28.29 -3.42 13.11
CA LYS A 153 -29.60 -3.04 12.57
C LYS A 153 -29.56 -2.89 11.05
N ALA A 154 -28.54 -2.23 10.51
CA ALA A 154 -28.38 -2.06 9.05
C ALA A 154 -28.19 -3.41 8.35
N VAL A 155 -27.38 -4.30 8.90
CA VAL A 155 -27.17 -5.64 8.34
C VAL A 155 -28.46 -6.46 8.28
N LEU A 156 -29.24 -6.46 9.34
CA LEU A 156 -30.53 -7.14 9.38
C LEU A 156 -31.49 -6.57 8.35
N GLU A 157 -31.60 -5.26 8.26
CA GLU A 157 -32.46 -4.58 7.30
C GLU A 157 -32.09 -4.92 5.85
N VAL A 158 -30.79 -4.91 5.51
CA VAL A 158 -30.28 -5.27 4.19
C VAL A 158 -30.63 -6.73 3.86
N PHE A 159 -30.36 -7.65 4.78
CA PHE A 159 -30.63 -9.07 4.55
C PHE A 159 -32.11 -9.33 4.29
N VAL A 160 -32.98 -8.79 5.14
CA VAL A 160 -34.43 -9.00 5.03
C VAL A 160 -34.96 -8.42 3.73
N ARG A 161 -34.57 -7.19 3.36
CA ARG A 161 -35.02 -6.59 2.09
C ARG A 161 -34.54 -7.35 0.87
N LEU A 162 -33.27 -7.74 0.81
CA LEU A 162 -32.75 -8.52 -0.31
C LEU A 162 -33.43 -9.89 -0.42
N TYR A 163 -33.74 -10.50 0.71
CA TYR A 163 -34.51 -11.76 0.69
C TYR A 163 -35.94 -11.55 0.18
N ASP A 164 -36.64 -10.53 0.63
CA ASP A 164 -37.99 -10.21 0.18
C ASP A 164 -38.06 -9.83 -1.32
N GLU A 165 -36.95 -9.32 -1.86
CA GLU A 165 -36.79 -8.99 -3.29
C GLU A 165 -36.29 -10.21 -4.13
N ASP A 166 -36.16 -11.39 -3.55
CA ASP A 166 -35.59 -12.61 -4.20
C ASP A 166 -34.11 -12.42 -4.64
N LEU A 167 -33.37 -11.51 -4.02
CA LEU A 167 -31.95 -11.28 -4.27
C LEU A 167 -31.04 -12.04 -3.30
N ILE A 168 -31.59 -12.57 -2.21
CA ILE A 168 -30.95 -13.53 -1.32
C ILE A 168 -31.74 -14.84 -1.38
N TYR A 169 -31.05 -15.94 -1.49
CA TYR A 169 -31.63 -17.28 -1.45
C TYR A 169 -30.71 -18.28 -0.74
N ARG A 170 -31.30 -19.38 -0.26
CA ARG A 170 -30.58 -20.52 0.29
C ARG A 170 -30.57 -21.65 -0.74
N GLY A 171 -29.41 -22.25 -0.97
CA GLY A 171 -29.29 -23.34 -1.94
C GLY A 171 -28.07 -24.22 -1.68
N LYS A 172 -28.12 -25.41 -2.22
CA LYS A 172 -27.01 -26.37 -2.17
C LYS A 172 -26.14 -26.19 -3.41
N ARG A 173 -24.90 -25.76 -3.16
CA ARG A 173 -23.90 -25.51 -4.21
C ARG A 173 -22.50 -25.96 -3.74
N LEU A 174 -21.61 -26.13 -4.69
CA LEU A 174 -20.21 -26.40 -4.39
C LEU A 174 -19.51 -25.12 -3.90
N VAL A 175 -18.81 -25.21 -2.78
CA VAL A 175 -18.08 -24.12 -2.15
C VAL A 175 -16.65 -24.53 -1.81
N ASN A 176 -15.76 -23.56 -1.66
CA ASN A 176 -14.47 -23.78 -1.03
C ASN A 176 -14.70 -24.02 0.47
N TRP A 177 -14.29 -25.17 0.95
CA TRP A 177 -14.49 -25.60 2.34
C TRP A 177 -13.16 -25.83 3.02
N ASP A 178 -12.97 -25.17 4.17
CA ASP A 178 -11.82 -25.43 5.04
C ASP A 178 -12.20 -26.52 6.05
N PRO A 179 -11.65 -27.76 5.93
CA PRO A 179 -12.06 -28.87 6.79
C PRO A 179 -11.53 -28.75 8.22
N LYS A 180 -10.47 -27.96 8.45
CA LYS A 180 -9.95 -27.70 9.79
C LYS A 180 -10.82 -26.71 10.55
N LEU A 181 -11.27 -25.67 9.85
CA LEU A 181 -12.16 -24.66 10.42
C LEU A 181 -13.63 -25.06 10.35
N ARG A 182 -13.95 -26.05 9.52
CA ARG A 182 -15.31 -26.55 9.26
C ARG A 182 -16.27 -25.44 8.81
N THR A 183 -15.82 -24.65 7.83
CA THR A 183 -16.61 -23.55 7.27
C THR A 183 -16.30 -23.32 5.79
N ALA A 184 -17.30 -22.80 5.08
CA ALA A 184 -17.07 -22.22 3.77
C ALA A 184 -16.13 -21.01 3.90
N ILE A 185 -15.25 -20.85 2.94
CA ILE A 185 -14.33 -19.72 2.83
C ILE A 185 -14.46 -19.06 1.46
N SER A 186 -14.07 -17.79 1.37
CA SER A 186 -14.06 -17.08 0.11
C SER A 186 -12.82 -17.42 -0.73
N ASP A 187 -12.86 -17.12 -2.03
CA ASP A 187 -11.72 -17.34 -2.93
C ASP A 187 -10.46 -16.57 -2.51
N LEU A 188 -10.62 -15.43 -1.81
CA LEU A 188 -9.51 -14.66 -1.21
C LEU A 188 -8.78 -15.38 -0.09
N GLU A 189 -9.46 -16.26 0.59
CA GLU A 189 -8.91 -17.03 1.70
C GLU A 189 -8.27 -18.33 1.21
N VAL A 190 -8.19 -18.50 -0.12
CA VAL A 190 -7.55 -19.64 -0.78
C VAL A 190 -6.20 -19.22 -1.35
N GLU A 191 -5.13 -19.84 -0.86
CA GLU A 191 -3.78 -19.67 -1.37
C GLU A 191 -3.35 -20.91 -2.16
N ASN A 192 -3.01 -20.73 -3.44
CA ASN A 192 -2.43 -21.79 -4.23
C ASN A 192 -0.93 -21.96 -3.90
N LYS A 193 -0.53 -23.17 -3.58
CA LYS A 193 0.87 -23.52 -3.27
C LYS A 193 1.34 -24.60 -4.22
N ASP A 194 2.52 -24.41 -4.78
CA ASP A 194 3.16 -25.44 -5.58
C ASP A 194 3.69 -26.54 -4.65
N VAL A 195 3.16 -27.74 -4.83
CA VAL A 195 3.53 -28.93 -4.06
C VAL A 195 3.96 -30.06 -4.99
N LYS A 196 4.90 -30.86 -4.53
CA LYS A 196 5.25 -32.13 -5.19
C LYS A 196 4.19 -33.16 -4.84
N GLY A 197 3.59 -33.75 -5.85
CA GLY A 197 2.57 -34.77 -5.71
C GLY A 197 2.73 -35.82 -6.79
N PHE A 198 1.65 -36.51 -7.06
CA PHE A 198 1.63 -37.60 -8.00
C PHE A 198 0.41 -37.53 -8.91
N MET A 199 0.52 -38.15 -10.06
CA MET A 199 -0.56 -38.49 -10.98
C MET A 199 -0.72 -40.01 -10.95
N TRP A 200 -1.87 -40.49 -10.58
CA TRP A 200 -2.22 -41.92 -10.54
C TRP A 200 -3.01 -42.28 -11.79
N TYR A 201 -2.58 -43.35 -12.47
CA TYR A 201 -3.25 -43.87 -13.67
C TYR A 201 -4.00 -45.12 -13.29
N ILE A 202 -5.34 -45.09 -13.41
CA ILE A 202 -6.26 -46.10 -12.87
C ILE A 202 -7.10 -46.65 -14.01
N LYS A 203 -7.23 -47.99 -14.07
CA LYS A 203 -8.08 -48.69 -15.04
C LYS A 203 -9.51 -48.78 -14.55
N TYR A 204 -10.42 -48.15 -15.29
CA TYR A 204 -11.86 -48.30 -15.08
C TYR A 204 -12.40 -49.29 -16.09
N LYS A 205 -12.91 -50.45 -15.64
CA LYS A 205 -13.40 -51.50 -16.50
C LYS A 205 -14.72 -51.11 -17.14
N LEU A 206 -14.86 -51.43 -18.42
CA LEU A 206 -16.14 -51.32 -19.14
C LEU A 206 -17.09 -52.39 -18.67
N ALA A 207 -18.34 -52.01 -18.41
CA ALA A 207 -19.39 -52.90 -18.01
C ALA A 207 -20.00 -53.67 -19.22
N ASP A 208 -20.71 -54.71 -18.91
CA ASP A 208 -21.56 -55.45 -19.88
C ASP A 208 -20.79 -55.97 -21.14
N GLY A 209 -19.52 -56.28 -21.00
CA GLY A 209 -18.67 -56.83 -22.07
C GLY A 209 -18.30 -55.84 -23.18
N VAL A 210 -18.58 -54.57 -22.99
CA VAL A 210 -18.21 -53.48 -23.92
C VAL A 210 -16.69 -53.37 -24.01
N LYS A 211 -16.17 -53.04 -25.18
CA LYS A 211 -14.74 -52.81 -25.44
C LYS A 211 -14.53 -51.48 -26.18
N THR A 212 -13.40 -50.87 -25.97
CA THR A 212 -12.91 -49.71 -26.74
C THR A 212 -12.66 -50.13 -28.21
N SER A 213 -12.48 -49.15 -29.08
CA SER A 213 -12.17 -49.38 -30.49
C SER A 213 -10.88 -50.17 -30.73
N ASP A 214 -9.93 -50.10 -29.82
CA ASP A 214 -8.68 -50.85 -29.81
C ASP A 214 -8.77 -52.19 -29.03
N GLY A 215 -9.97 -52.59 -28.66
CA GLY A 215 -10.28 -53.90 -28.07
C GLY A 215 -10.01 -54.06 -26.56
N LYS A 216 -9.72 -53.00 -25.86
CA LYS A 216 -9.52 -52.97 -24.40
C LYS A 216 -10.87 -53.06 -23.67
N ASP A 217 -10.89 -53.74 -22.53
CA ASP A 217 -12.05 -53.84 -21.66
C ASP A 217 -12.05 -52.78 -20.53
N TYR A 218 -11.19 -51.75 -20.63
CA TYR A 218 -11.06 -50.66 -19.70
C TYR A 218 -10.72 -49.36 -20.40
N VAL A 219 -10.93 -48.23 -19.71
CA VAL A 219 -10.38 -46.93 -20.01
C VAL A 219 -9.38 -46.56 -18.91
N LEU A 220 -8.37 -45.77 -19.26
CA LEU A 220 -7.35 -45.29 -18.30
C LEU A 220 -7.69 -43.88 -17.86
N ILE A 221 -7.76 -43.68 -16.56
CA ILE A 221 -8.02 -42.39 -15.91
C ILE A 221 -6.75 -41.90 -15.21
N ALA A 222 -6.37 -40.68 -15.46
CA ALA A 222 -5.30 -39.97 -14.72
C ALA A 222 -5.89 -39.00 -13.71
N THR A 223 -5.52 -39.15 -12.44
CA THR A 223 -6.03 -38.30 -11.37
C THR A 223 -4.95 -37.92 -10.34
N THR A 224 -5.04 -36.71 -9.80
CA THR A 224 -4.24 -36.26 -8.66
C THR A 224 -4.93 -36.50 -7.32
N ARG A 225 -6.17 -36.97 -7.34
CA ARG A 225 -7.03 -37.18 -6.17
C ARG A 225 -7.75 -38.53 -6.20
N PRO A 226 -7.02 -39.64 -6.02
CA PRO A 226 -7.64 -40.98 -6.12
C PRO A 226 -8.70 -41.22 -5.04
N GLU A 227 -8.66 -40.56 -3.89
CA GLU A 227 -9.68 -40.68 -2.83
C GLU A 227 -11.06 -40.26 -3.27
N THR A 228 -11.19 -39.33 -4.20
CA THR A 228 -12.51 -38.88 -4.67
C THR A 228 -13.18 -39.84 -5.62
N LEU A 229 -12.47 -40.87 -6.07
CA LEU A 229 -13.02 -41.95 -6.91
C LEU A 229 -14.32 -42.52 -6.33
N LEU A 230 -14.42 -42.64 -5.00
CA LEU A 230 -15.61 -43.15 -4.34
C LEU A 230 -16.89 -42.37 -4.68
N GLY A 231 -16.77 -41.10 -5.07
CA GLY A 231 -17.84 -40.20 -5.46
C GLY A 231 -18.02 -39.98 -6.96
N ASP A 232 -17.35 -40.75 -7.81
CA ASP A 232 -17.45 -40.58 -9.25
C ASP A 232 -18.86 -40.87 -9.78
N SER A 233 -19.34 -39.98 -10.66
CA SER A 233 -20.65 -40.03 -11.27
C SER A 233 -20.60 -40.40 -12.76
N ALA A 234 -19.49 -40.15 -13.42
CA ALA A 234 -19.29 -40.42 -14.85
C ALA A 234 -17.80 -40.41 -15.19
N VAL A 235 -17.51 -40.82 -16.42
CA VAL A 235 -16.24 -40.50 -17.09
C VAL A 235 -16.58 -39.69 -18.34
N ALA A 236 -15.92 -38.55 -18.53
CA ALA A 236 -16.09 -37.71 -19.69
C ALA A 236 -15.02 -38.03 -20.77
N VAL A 237 -15.43 -38.01 -22.01
CA VAL A 237 -14.56 -38.07 -23.19
C VAL A 237 -14.94 -36.94 -24.15
N ASN A 238 -13.98 -36.44 -24.92
CA ASN A 238 -14.26 -35.39 -25.89
C ASN A 238 -15.18 -35.90 -27.00
N PRO A 239 -16.23 -35.14 -27.38
CA PRO A 239 -17.13 -35.54 -28.48
C PRO A 239 -16.40 -35.78 -29.81
N SER A 240 -15.26 -35.19 -30.04
CA SER A 240 -14.45 -35.30 -31.26
C SER A 240 -13.35 -36.36 -31.15
N ASP A 241 -13.22 -37.05 -30.02
CA ASP A 241 -12.21 -38.09 -29.83
C ASP A 241 -12.65 -39.44 -30.39
N GLU A 242 -12.15 -39.76 -31.55
CA GLU A 242 -12.48 -41.00 -32.25
C GLU A 242 -12.12 -42.28 -31.47
N ARG A 243 -11.13 -42.19 -30.54
CA ARG A 243 -10.69 -43.34 -29.70
C ARG A 243 -11.83 -43.84 -28.80
N PHE A 244 -12.69 -42.98 -28.36
CA PHE A 244 -13.70 -43.29 -27.34
C PHE A 244 -15.15 -43.11 -27.84
N LYS A 245 -15.34 -42.72 -29.06
CA LYS A 245 -16.66 -42.45 -29.63
C LYS A 245 -17.65 -43.65 -29.54
N SER A 246 -17.08 -44.88 -29.66
CA SER A 246 -17.88 -46.10 -29.56
C SER A 246 -18.40 -46.45 -28.17
N ILE A 247 -17.81 -45.86 -27.13
CA ILE A 247 -18.17 -46.14 -25.73
C ILE A 247 -19.03 -45.02 -25.10
N VAL A 248 -19.28 -43.92 -25.80
CA VAL A 248 -20.19 -42.87 -25.33
C VAL A 248 -21.58 -43.47 -25.11
N GLY A 249 -22.16 -43.17 -23.94
CA GLY A 249 -23.47 -43.74 -23.55
C GLY A 249 -23.40 -45.14 -23.00
N LYS A 250 -22.22 -45.76 -22.97
CA LYS A 250 -21.98 -47.06 -22.30
C LYS A 250 -21.62 -46.83 -20.84
N PHE A 251 -21.51 -47.89 -20.06
CA PHE A 251 -21.22 -47.85 -18.63
C PHE A 251 -19.85 -48.43 -18.30
N LEU A 252 -19.26 -47.89 -17.26
CA LEU A 252 -18.08 -48.38 -16.58
C LEU A 252 -18.47 -48.92 -15.22
N GLU A 253 -17.71 -49.84 -14.71
CA GLU A 253 -17.80 -50.32 -13.34
C GLU A 253 -16.80 -49.54 -12.49
N LEU A 254 -17.29 -48.73 -11.54
CA LEU A 254 -16.44 -47.93 -10.69
C LEU A 254 -15.55 -48.82 -9.83
N PRO A 255 -14.22 -48.71 -9.91
CA PRO A 255 -13.32 -49.50 -9.11
C PRO A 255 -13.66 -49.42 -7.62
N LEU A 256 -13.44 -50.52 -6.90
CA LEU A 256 -13.64 -50.67 -5.46
C LEU A 256 -15.10 -50.57 -4.97
N VAL A 257 -15.95 -49.86 -5.68
CA VAL A 257 -17.35 -49.58 -5.31
C VAL A 257 -18.31 -50.50 -6.07
N GLY A 258 -18.05 -50.79 -7.32
CA GLY A 258 -18.88 -51.62 -8.22
C GLY A 258 -20.08 -50.90 -8.81
N ARG A 259 -20.28 -49.60 -8.50
CA ARG A 259 -21.37 -48.81 -9.11
C ARG A 259 -21.13 -48.59 -10.60
N LYS A 260 -22.21 -48.79 -11.41
CA LYS A 260 -22.15 -48.47 -12.84
C LYS A 260 -22.24 -46.98 -13.05
N ILE A 261 -21.28 -46.37 -13.77
CA ILE A 261 -21.22 -44.97 -14.12
C ILE A 261 -21.18 -44.79 -15.64
N PRO A 262 -21.87 -43.81 -16.23
CA PRO A 262 -21.91 -43.62 -17.70
C PRO A 262 -20.63 -42.99 -18.23
N VAL A 263 -20.29 -43.27 -19.52
CA VAL A 263 -19.38 -42.47 -20.31
C VAL A 263 -20.17 -41.38 -21.01
N VAL A 264 -19.83 -40.12 -20.75
CA VAL A 264 -20.48 -38.93 -21.31
C VAL A 264 -19.56 -38.21 -22.28
N ALA A 265 -20.16 -37.59 -23.30
CA ALA A 265 -19.42 -36.73 -24.21
C ALA A 265 -19.42 -35.27 -23.72
N ASP A 266 -18.28 -34.74 -23.33
CA ASP A 266 -18.14 -33.36 -22.87
C ASP A 266 -16.80 -32.74 -23.29
N ILE A 267 -16.85 -31.49 -23.74
CA ILE A 267 -15.65 -30.73 -24.19
C ILE A 267 -14.64 -30.47 -23.05
N HIS A 268 -15.05 -30.66 -21.80
CA HIS A 268 -14.15 -30.61 -20.66
C HIS A 268 -12.97 -31.61 -20.76
N ALA A 269 -13.23 -32.77 -21.37
CA ALA A 269 -12.19 -33.75 -21.63
C ALA A 269 -11.30 -33.27 -22.79
N ASP A 270 -10.04 -32.95 -22.50
CA ASP A 270 -9.05 -32.57 -23.51
C ASP A 270 -8.46 -33.83 -24.16
N MET A 271 -8.54 -33.90 -25.49
CA MET A 271 -8.00 -35.03 -26.29
C MET A 271 -6.47 -35.13 -26.22
N THR A 272 -5.79 -34.00 -25.90
CA THR A 272 -4.33 -33.89 -25.97
C THR A 272 -3.68 -34.00 -24.60
N THR A 273 -4.46 -33.93 -23.54
CA THR A 273 -3.96 -33.96 -22.16
C THR A 273 -4.29 -35.29 -21.48
N GLY A 274 -3.29 -35.87 -20.81
CA GLY A 274 -3.46 -37.13 -20.08
C GLY A 274 -3.89 -38.30 -21.00
N THR A 275 -4.94 -38.99 -20.57
CA THR A 275 -5.46 -40.18 -21.28
C THR A 275 -6.57 -39.86 -22.27
N GLY A 276 -7.11 -38.64 -22.24
CA GLY A 276 -8.32 -38.23 -22.97
C GLY A 276 -9.63 -38.66 -22.29
N CYS A 277 -9.54 -39.42 -21.20
CA CYS A 277 -10.67 -39.82 -20.36
C CYS A 277 -10.55 -39.14 -18.99
N VAL A 278 -11.56 -38.42 -18.57
CA VAL A 278 -11.56 -37.66 -17.30
C VAL A 278 -12.68 -38.21 -16.39
N LYS A 279 -12.31 -38.58 -15.16
CA LYS A 279 -13.31 -38.92 -14.14
C LYS A 279 -14.07 -37.67 -13.72
N ILE A 280 -15.35 -37.80 -13.51
CA ILE A 280 -16.22 -36.69 -13.11
C ILE A 280 -16.76 -36.92 -11.70
N THR A 281 -16.34 -36.06 -10.77
CA THR A 281 -16.77 -36.09 -9.36
C THR A 281 -17.43 -34.75 -8.98
N PRO A 282 -18.68 -34.52 -9.35
CA PRO A 282 -19.30 -33.20 -9.26
C PRO A 282 -19.37 -32.60 -7.87
N ALA A 283 -19.36 -33.41 -6.81
CA ALA A 283 -19.40 -32.93 -5.43
C ALA A 283 -18.05 -32.53 -4.85
N HIS A 284 -16.94 -32.78 -5.57
CA HIS A 284 -15.57 -32.56 -5.05
C HIS A 284 -14.60 -31.85 -6.00
N ASP A 285 -15.10 -31.33 -7.12
CA ASP A 285 -14.32 -30.53 -8.07
C ASP A 285 -15.24 -29.52 -8.78
N PHE A 286 -14.79 -28.25 -8.90
CA PHE A 286 -15.59 -27.18 -9.51
C PHE A 286 -15.83 -27.38 -11.01
N ASN A 287 -14.86 -27.89 -11.74
CA ASN A 287 -14.99 -28.16 -13.16
C ASN A 287 -15.93 -29.34 -13.38
N ASP A 288 -15.75 -30.39 -12.59
CA ASP A 288 -16.64 -31.58 -12.63
C ASP A 288 -18.09 -31.23 -12.23
N TYR A 289 -18.24 -30.27 -11.27
CA TYR A 289 -19.56 -29.74 -10.91
C TYR A 289 -20.27 -29.08 -12.10
N ALA A 290 -19.55 -28.32 -12.91
CA ALA A 290 -20.08 -27.71 -14.11
C ALA A 290 -20.48 -28.77 -15.16
N VAL A 291 -19.65 -29.81 -15.33
CA VAL A 291 -20.00 -30.98 -16.20
C VAL A 291 -21.22 -31.71 -15.64
N GLY A 292 -21.25 -31.95 -14.34
CA GLY A 292 -22.40 -32.59 -13.66
C GLY A 292 -23.70 -31.87 -13.91
N LYS A 293 -23.70 -30.55 -13.88
CA LYS A 293 -24.92 -29.75 -14.24
C LYS A 293 -25.29 -29.85 -15.69
N ARG A 294 -24.33 -29.73 -16.63
CA ARG A 294 -24.61 -29.83 -18.08
C ARG A 294 -25.12 -31.21 -18.48
N GLN A 295 -24.51 -32.25 -17.91
CA GLN A 295 -24.82 -33.65 -18.22
C GLN A 295 -25.93 -34.26 -17.33
N LYS A 296 -26.48 -33.48 -16.39
CA LYS A 296 -27.50 -33.87 -15.42
C LYS A 296 -27.07 -35.09 -14.60
N LEU A 297 -25.82 -35.10 -14.13
CA LEU A 297 -25.27 -36.21 -13.36
C LEU A 297 -25.61 -36.06 -11.87
N PRO A 298 -25.75 -37.21 -11.16
CA PRO A 298 -25.88 -37.20 -9.71
C PRO A 298 -24.59 -36.69 -9.06
N MET A 299 -24.73 -36.07 -7.88
CA MET A 299 -23.61 -35.55 -7.10
C MET A 299 -23.52 -36.35 -5.80
N LEU A 300 -22.39 -36.99 -5.56
CA LEU A 300 -22.14 -37.80 -4.39
C LEU A 300 -21.11 -37.12 -3.47
N ASN A 301 -21.57 -36.59 -2.35
CA ASN A 301 -20.70 -36.05 -1.31
C ASN A 301 -20.22 -37.18 -0.40
N ILE A 302 -18.94 -37.52 -0.51
CA ILE A 302 -18.31 -38.63 0.22
C ILE A 302 -17.54 -38.18 1.47
N LEU A 303 -17.38 -36.87 1.68
CA LEU A 303 -16.59 -36.32 2.78
C LEU A 303 -17.49 -35.68 3.85
N THR A 304 -17.09 -35.84 5.10
CA THR A 304 -17.64 -35.11 6.24
C THR A 304 -17.07 -33.69 6.29
N GLU A 305 -17.59 -32.83 7.16
CA GLU A 305 -17.15 -31.45 7.34
C GLU A 305 -15.66 -31.31 7.72
N ASP A 306 -15.06 -32.35 8.33
CA ASP A 306 -13.64 -32.43 8.67
C ASP A 306 -12.83 -33.30 7.71
N ALA A 307 -13.39 -33.55 6.51
CA ALA A 307 -12.79 -34.28 5.41
C ALA A 307 -12.41 -35.75 5.74
N HIS A 308 -13.21 -36.43 6.54
CA HIS A 308 -13.17 -37.88 6.67
C HIS A 308 -14.16 -38.52 5.69
N ILE A 309 -13.90 -39.74 5.29
CA ILE A 309 -14.84 -40.52 4.45
C ILE A 309 -16.12 -40.83 5.22
N ARG A 310 -17.27 -40.54 4.65
CA ARG A 310 -18.59 -40.82 5.22
C ARG A 310 -18.87 -42.33 5.29
N ASP A 311 -19.78 -42.72 6.13
CA ASP A 311 -20.29 -44.10 6.17
C ASP A 311 -21.13 -44.43 4.93
N GLU A 312 -21.93 -43.44 4.47
CA GLU A 312 -22.67 -43.45 3.20
C GLU A 312 -22.53 -42.09 2.53
N ALA A 313 -22.50 -42.05 1.21
CA ALA A 313 -22.51 -40.80 0.47
C ALA A 313 -23.88 -40.09 0.59
N GLU A 314 -23.83 -38.77 0.68
CA GLU A 314 -25.02 -37.94 0.46
C GLU A 314 -25.21 -37.80 -1.07
N VAL A 315 -26.36 -38.22 -1.56
CA VAL A 315 -26.63 -38.23 -3.01
C VAL A 315 -27.66 -37.17 -3.37
N PHE A 316 -27.28 -36.34 -4.34
CA PHE A 316 -28.12 -35.26 -4.86
C PHE A 316 -28.24 -35.33 -6.37
N ASP A 317 -29.36 -34.82 -6.89
CA ASP A 317 -29.53 -34.60 -8.34
C ASP A 317 -28.65 -33.39 -8.79
N SER A 318 -28.60 -33.13 -10.08
CA SER A 318 -27.86 -31.98 -10.65
C SER A 318 -28.34 -30.60 -10.17
N ASN A 319 -29.49 -30.51 -9.53
CA ASN A 319 -30.03 -29.28 -8.94
C ASN A 319 -29.75 -29.16 -7.44
N GLY A 320 -29.17 -30.20 -6.84
CA GLY A 320 -28.85 -30.24 -5.41
C GLY A 320 -29.99 -30.77 -4.53
N ASN A 321 -31.02 -31.39 -5.11
CA ASN A 321 -32.08 -32.04 -4.34
C ASN A 321 -31.65 -33.46 -3.97
N PRO A 322 -31.93 -33.95 -2.76
CA PRO A 322 -31.70 -35.35 -2.40
C PRO A 322 -32.35 -36.32 -3.40
N THR A 323 -31.64 -37.37 -3.78
CA THR A 323 -32.12 -38.39 -4.67
C THR A 323 -31.61 -39.78 -4.28
N ASP A 324 -32.35 -40.81 -4.63
CA ASP A 324 -32.00 -42.22 -4.47
C ASP A 324 -31.77 -42.97 -5.80
N GLU A 325 -31.63 -42.20 -6.89
CA GLU A 325 -31.41 -42.73 -8.24
C GLU A 325 -30.09 -43.51 -8.36
N VAL A 326 -29.09 -43.23 -7.53
CA VAL A 326 -27.84 -43.96 -7.48
C VAL A 326 -27.52 -44.37 -6.04
N SER A 327 -26.79 -45.48 -5.88
CA SER A 327 -26.41 -46.01 -4.56
C SER A 327 -25.51 -45.08 -3.78
N SER A 328 -25.83 -44.86 -2.52
CA SER A 328 -25.03 -44.14 -1.53
C SER A 328 -23.86 -44.95 -0.95
N TYR A 329 -23.74 -46.22 -1.35
CA TYR A 329 -22.79 -47.17 -0.76
C TYR A 329 -21.35 -46.70 -0.87
N ILE A 330 -20.65 -46.74 0.28
CA ILE A 330 -19.21 -46.56 0.40
C ILE A 330 -18.66 -47.84 1.06
N PRO A 331 -17.58 -48.45 0.54
CA PRO A 331 -16.99 -49.64 1.12
C PRO A 331 -16.52 -49.42 2.57
N GLU A 332 -16.82 -50.37 3.46
CA GLU A 332 -16.51 -50.28 4.90
C GLU A 332 -15.03 -50.00 5.17
N ALA A 333 -14.14 -50.53 4.33
CA ALA A 333 -12.69 -50.33 4.49
C ALA A 333 -12.22 -48.89 4.50
N TYR A 334 -13.00 -47.95 3.95
CA TYR A 334 -12.63 -46.54 3.81
C TYR A 334 -13.41 -45.61 4.74
N ARG A 335 -14.52 -46.09 5.34
CA ARG A 335 -15.38 -45.30 6.23
C ARG A 335 -14.62 -44.73 7.42
N GLY A 336 -14.83 -43.48 7.73
CA GLY A 336 -14.21 -42.77 8.86
C GLY A 336 -12.71 -42.49 8.72
N LEU A 337 -12.06 -42.90 7.65
CA LEU A 337 -10.66 -42.53 7.40
C LEU A 337 -10.53 -41.06 6.99
N ASP A 338 -9.45 -40.40 7.45
CA ASP A 338 -9.05 -39.12 6.90
C ASP A 338 -8.84 -39.22 5.38
N ARG A 339 -9.13 -38.17 4.65
CA ARG A 339 -9.03 -38.14 3.17
C ARG A 339 -7.70 -38.63 2.62
N PHE A 340 -6.58 -38.34 3.29
CA PHE A 340 -5.26 -38.75 2.85
C PHE A 340 -4.93 -40.19 3.25
N GLU A 341 -5.35 -40.63 4.41
CA GLU A 341 -5.31 -42.06 4.78
C GLU A 341 -6.14 -42.91 3.84
N ALA A 342 -7.33 -42.44 3.47
CA ALA A 342 -8.18 -43.09 2.50
C ALA A 342 -7.51 -43.14 1.11
N ARG A 343 -6.82 -42.07 0.70
CA ARG A 343 -6.04 -42.03 -0.55
C ARG A 343 -5.02 -43.15 -0.59
N ASP A 344 -4.19 -43.25 0.44
CA ASP A 344 -3.12 -44.25 0.51
C ASP A 344 -3.70 -45.66 0.44
N LYS A 345 -4.76 -45.91 1.22
CA LYS A 345 -5.42 -47.22 1.21
C LYS A 345 -6.09 -47.59 -0.11
N ILE A 346 -6.76 -46.62 -0.75
CA ILE A 346 -7.38 -46.80 -2.09
C ILE A 346 -6.32 -47.15 -3.12
N VAL A 347 -5.19 -46.45 -3.10
CA VAL A 347 -4.07 -46.72 -4.03
C VAL A 347 -3.50 -48.13 -3.81
N GLU A 348 -3.34 -48.54 -2.54
CA GLU A 348 -2.88 -49.88 -2.19
C GLU A 348 -3.85 -50.97 -2.69
N ASP A 349 -5.15 -50.79 -2.45
CA ASP A 349 -6.16 -51.71 -2.88
C ASP A 349 -6.32 -51.78 -4.42
N LEU A 350 -6.21 -50.68 -5.11
CA LEU A 350 -6.18 -50.64 -6.58
C LEU A 350 -4.97 -51.39 -7.14
N LYS A 351 -3.80 -51.25 -6.49
CA LYS A 351 -2.59 -51.98 -6.86
C LYS A 351 -2.80 -53.50 -6.68
N ALA A 352 -3.33 -53.90 -5.51
CA ALA A 352 -3.62 -55.30 -5.23
C ALA A 352 -4.60 -55.94 -6.25
N LEU A 353 -5.56 -55.18 -6.76
CA LEU A 353 -6.52 -55.62 -7.77
C LEU A 353 -5.98 -55.55 -9.21
N GLY A 354 -4.77 -55.03 -9.43
CA GLY A 354 -4.20 -54.84 -10.77
C GLY A 354 -4.86 -53.71 -11.57
N LEU A 355 -5.55 -52.80 -10.87
CA LEU A 355 -6.27 -51.67 -11.47
C LEU A 355 -5.43 -50.38 -11.47
N LEU A 356 -4.35 -50.30 -10.70
CA LEU A 356 -3.38 -49.23 -10.78
C LEU A 356 -2.38 -49.56 -11.90
N ASP A 357 -2.37 -48.76 -12.96
CA ASP A 357 -1.47 -48.96 -14.10
C ASP A 357 -0.04 -48.49 -13.76
N HIS A 358 0.11 -47.22 -13.41
CA HIS A 358 1.38 -46.63 -12.94
C HIS A 358 1.15 -45.32 -12.17
N ILE A 359 2.23 -44.78 -11.61
CA ILE A 359 2.24 -43.50 -10.87
C ILE A 359 3.34 -42.65 -11.46
N GLU A 360 3.09 -41.36 -11.71
CA GLU A 360 4.05 -40.39 -12.17
C GLU A 360 4.24 -39.28 -11.14
N ASP A 361 5.46 -38.79 -10.99
CA ASP A 361 5.71 -37.55 -10.23
C ASP A 361 5.02 -36.39 -10.94
N HIS A 362 4.30 -35.57 -10.19
CA HIS A 362 3.55 -34.45 -10.73
C HIS A 362 3.60 -33.24 -9.81
N ASN A 363 3.94 -32.07 -10.35
CA ASN A 363 3.86 -30.81 -9.61
C ASN A 363 2.45 -30.26 -9.68
N LEU A 364 1.87 -29.98 -8.52
CA LEU A 364 0.50 -29.50 -8.37
C LEU A 364 0.50 -28.08 -7.84
N SER A 365 -0.42 -27.26 -8.36
CA SER A 365 -0.85 -26.05 -7.70
C SER A 365 -2.04 -26.39 -6.80
N GLN A 366 -1.78 -26.62 -5.51
CA GLN A 366 -2.78 -27.07 -4.54
C GLN A 366 -3.37 -25.90 -3.74
N PRO A 367 -4.71 -25.76 -3.68
CA PRO A 367 -5.34 -24.73 -2.91
C PRO A 367 -5.33 -25.04 -1.41
N PHE A 368 -4.90 -24.07 -0.62
CA PHE A 368 -4.88 -24.12 0.86
C PHE A 368 -5.72 -22.98 1.43
N GLY A 369 -6.37 -23.23 2.55
CA GLY A 369 -6.97 -22.15 3.34
C GLY A 369 -5.88 -21.31 4.00
N ASP A 370 -5.90 -20.00 3.79
CA ASP A 370 -4.89 -19.07 4.31
C ASP A 370 -4.85 -19.06 5.85
N ARG A 371 -5.98 -19.32 6.48
CA ARG A 371 -6.17 -19.35 7.94
C ARG A 371 -6.01 -20.76 8.51
N GLY A 372 -6.66 -21.75 7.92
CA GLY A 372 -6.58 -23.15 8.36
C GLY A 372 -5.21 -23.76 8.12
N GLY A 373 -4.53 -23.34 7.05
CA GLY A 373 -3.22 -23.85 6.65
C GLY A 373 -3.25 -25.28 6.13
N VAL A 374 -4.43 -25.77 5.74
CA VAL A 374 -4.65 -27.12 5.20
C VAL A 374 -5.20 -27.02 3.78
N PRO A 375 -5.03 -28.07 2.95
CA PRO A 375 -5.69 -28.12 1.66
C PRO A 375 -7.20 -28.00 1.82
N ILE A 376 -7.82 -27.12 1.06
CA ILE A 376 -9.28 -26.96 1.05
C ILE A 376 -9.94 -28.11 0.28
N GLU A 377 -11.22 -28.36 0.56
CA GLU A 377 -12.05 -29.28 -0.20
C GLU A 377 -13.18 -28.53 -0.90
N PRO A 378 -13.35 -28.67 -2.21
CA PRO A 378 -14.63 -28.36 -2.85
C PRO A 378 -15.70 -29.26 -2.23
N MET A 379 -16.72 -28.68 -1.61
CA MET A 379 -17.74 -29.43 -0.88
C MET A 379 -19.15 -28.92 -1.20
N LEU A 380 -20.07 -29.84 -1.38
CA LEU A 380 -21.48 -29.54 -1.65
C LEU A 380 -22.22 -29.30 -0.34
N THR A 381 -22.59 -28.04 -0.10
CA THR A 381 -23.23 -27.61 1.15
C THR A 381 -24.41 -26.68 0.90
N ASP A 382 -25.34 -26.62 1.88
CA ASP A 382 -26.37 -25.59 1.91
C ASP A 382 -25.82 -24.28 2.42
N GLN A 383 -25.88 -23.26 1.60
CA GLN A 383 -25.36 -21.92 1.89
C GLN A 383 -26.37 -20.85 1.50
N TRP A 384 -26.19 -19.64 2.00
CA TRP A 384 -26.92 -18.46 1.61
C TRP A 384 -26.13 -17.70 0.54
N TYR A 385 -26.83 -17.17 -0.46
CA TYR A 385 -26.25 -16.49 -1.62
C TYR A 385 -26.96 -15.19 -1.93
N VAL A 386 -26.17 -14.22 -2.40
CA VAL A 386 -26.65 -13.00 -3.05
C VAL A 386 -26.56 -13.17 -4.56
N ARG A 387 -27.64 -12.85 -5.29
CA ARG A 387 -27.63 -12.78 -6.76
C ARG A 387 -26.85 -11.55 -7.22
N ALA A 388 -25.52 -11.64 -7.21
CA ALA A 388 -24.63 -10.50 -7.38
C ALA A 388 -24.73 -9.85 -8.76
N SER A 389 -25.04 -10.62 -9.81
CA SER A 389 -25.17 -10.11 -11.18
C SER A 389 -26.22 -9.01 -11.31
N VAL A 390 -27.35 -9.14 -10.61
CA VAL A 390 -28.43 -8.14 -10.63
C VAL A 390 -27.98 -6.83 -10.01
N LEU A 391 -27.23 -6.90 -8.91
CA LEU A 391 -26.66 -5.73 -8.23
C LEU A 391 -25.45 -5.15 -8.97
N GLY A 392 -24.81 -5.94 -9.80
CA GLY A 392 -23.59 -5.59 -10.53
C GLY A 392 -23.81 -4.63 -11.71
N GLU A 393 -24.93 -4.72 -12.41
CA GLU A 393 -25.22 -3.89 -13.58
C GLU A 393 -25.13 -2.37 -13.29
N PRO A 394 -25.83 -1.83 -12.29
CA PRO A 394 -25.71 -0.41 -11.95
C PRO A 394 -24.31 -0.04 -11.49
N ALA A 395 -23.62 -0.96 -10.80
CA ALA A 395 -22.27 -0.74 -10.30
C ALA A 395 -21.23 -0.62 -11.44
N ILE A 396 -21.37 -1.40 -12.50
CA ILE A 396 -20.56 -1.28 -13.72
C ILE A 396 -20.79 0.08 -14.38
N GLU A 397 -22.05 0.46 -14.55
CA GLU A 397 -22.43 1.69 -15.23
C GLU A 397 -21.93 2.94 -14.49
N ALA A 398 -21.94 2.94 -13.16
CA ALA A 398 -21.45 4.05 -12.34
C ALA A 398 -19.96 4.37 -12.53
N VAL A 399 -19.13 3.37 -12.83
CA VAL A 399 -17.73 3.57 -13.18
C VAL A 399 -17.59 3.98 -14.66
N LYS A 400 -18.39 3.40 -15.52
CA LYS A 400 -18.36 3.66 -16.97
C LYS A 400 -18.78 5.09 -17.33
N ASP A 401 -19.78 5.63 -16.65
CA ASP A 401 -20.26 7.00 -16.85
C ASP A 401 -19.46 8.05 -16.06
N GLY A 402 -18.50 7.63 -15.26
CA GLY A 402 -17.56 8.51 -14.53
C GLY A 402 -18.08 9.07 -13.21
N ARG A 403 -19.23 8.59 -12.69
CA ARG A 403 -19.65 8.92 -11.32
C ARG A 403 -18.68 8.43 -10.28
N ILE A 404 -17.98 7.32 -10.55
CA ILE A 404 -16.88 6.79 -9.75
C ILE A 404 -15.63 6.76 -10.62
N LYS A 405 -14.53 7.34 -10.11
CA LYS A 405 -13.24 7.36 -10.79
C LYS A 405 -12.18 6.63 -9.98
N PHE A 406 -11.43 5.75 -10.64
CA PHE A 406 -10.23 5.13 -10.04
C PHE A 406 -8.99 5.97 -10.31
N VAL A 407 -8.17 6.13 -9.28
CA VAL A 407 -6.86 6.78 -9.37
C VAL A 407 -5.81 5.82 -8.80
N PRO A 408 -4.82 5.36 -9.59
CA PRO A 408 -4.69 5.59 -11.05
C PRO A 408 -5.75 4.86 -11.88
N ALA A 409 -6.07 5.42 -13.04
CA ALA A 409 -7.14 4.93 -13.92
C ALA A 409 -6.98 3.49 -14.42
N GLN A 410 -5.77 2.95 -14.42
CA GLN A 410 -5.47 1.57 -14.83
C GLN A 410 -6.24 0.50 -14.03
N TYR A 411 -6.59 0.80 -12.77
CA TYR A 411 -7.35 -0.12 -11.92
C TYR A 411 -8.82 -0.26 -12.33
N THR A 412 -9.32 0.60 -13.19
CA THR A 412 -10.64 0.44 -13.81
C THR A 412 -10.75 -0.89 -14.57
N ASN A 413 -9.68 -1.32 -15.25
CA ASN A 413 -9.68 -2.58 -15.99
C ASN A 413 -9.78 -3.79 -15.05
N MET A 414 -9.10 -3.72 -13.90
CA MET A 414 -9.21 -4.77 -12.87
C MET A 414 -10.64 -4.86 -12.33
N TYR A 415 -11.27 -3.72 -12.06
CA TYR A 415 -12.67 -3.67 -11.64
C TYR A 415 -13.60 -4.31 -12.67
N TYR A 416 -13.49 -3.95 -13.94
CA TYR A 416 -14.33 -4.54 -15.00
C TYR A 416 -14.08 -6.04 -15.20
N SER A 417 -12.83 -6.47 -15.09
CA SER A 417 -12.49 -7.90 -15.21
C SER A 417 -13.27 -8.76 -14.22
N TRP A 418 -13.47 -8.29 -13.00
CA TRP A 418 -14.25 -8.97 -11.98
C TRP A 418 -15.76 -8.78 -12.17
N MET A 419 -16.19 -7.57 -12.53
CA MET A 419 -17.60 -7.23 -12.59
C MET A 419 -18.33 -7.82 -13.80
N ASN A 420 -17.61 -8.12 -14.87
CA ASN A 420 -18.20 -8.70 -16.08
C ASN A 420 -18.49 -10.21 -15.97
N ASP A 421 -17.94 -10.88 -14.96
CA ASP A 421 -18.14 -12.31 -14.70
C ASP A 421 -18.52 -12.59 -13.25
N LEU A 422 -19.52 -11.86 -12.75
CA LEU A 422 -20.00 -12.00 -11.39
C LEU A 422 -20.71 -13.34 -11.18
N GLN A 423 -20.21 -14.09 -10.21
CA GLN A 423 -20.89 -15.27 -9.67
C GLN A 423 -21.73 -14.87 -8.45
N ASP A 424 -22.73 -15.71 -8.11
CA ASP A 424 -23.49 -15.51 -6.90
C ASP A 424 -22.59 -15.56 -5.67
N TRP A 425 -22.75 -14.60 -4.80
CA TRP A 425 -21.89 -14.43 -3.63
C TRP A 425 -22.38 -15.27 -2.45
N CYS A 426 -21.59 -16.25 -2.02
CA CYS A 426 -21.84 -17.02 -0.81
C CYS A 426 -21.59 -16.16 0.44
N ILE A 427 -22.65 -15.89 1.19
CA ILE A 427 -22.64 -14.97 2.34
C ILE A 427 -22.72 -15.65 3.71
N SER A 428 -22.85 -16.96 3.78
CA SER A 428 -22.94 -17.70 5.04
C SER A 428 -21.59 -18.31 5.44
N ARG A 429 -21.31 -18.31 6.75
CA ARG A 429 -20.12 -18.92 7.36
C ARG A 429 -20.55 -19.73 8.58
N GLN A 430 -19.92 -20.89 8.75
CA GLN A 430 -20.18 -21.80 9.89
C GLN A 430 -19.33 -21.44 11.09
N LEU A 431 -19.39 -20.17 11.47
CA LEU A 431 -18.69 -19.55 12.60
C LEU A 431 -19.69 -19.19 13.70
N TRP A 432 -19.17 -18.86 14.88
CA TRP A 432 -19.98 -18.29 15.96
C TRP A 432 -19.85 -16.78 16.06
N TRP A 433 -18.71 -16.24 15.67
CA TRP A 433 -18.44 -14.82 15.71
C TRP A 433 -18.82 -14.14 14.39
N GLY A 434 -19.81 -13.27 14.43
CA GLY A 434 -20.33 -12.53 13.30
C GLY A 434 -21.82 -12.20 13.45
N HIS A 435 -22.39 -11.60 12.41
CA HIS A 435 -23.83 -11.31 12.33
C HIS A 435 -24.61 -12.61 12.08
N ARG A 436 -25.36 -13.09 13.05
CA ARG A 436 -26.14 -14.30 12.89
C ARG A 436 -27.26 -14.08 11.88
N ILE A 437 -27.40 -15.04 10.95
CA ILE A 437 -28.38 -14.97 9.87
C ILE A 437 -29.80 -14.90 10.45
N PRO A 438 -30.65 -13.94 9.99
CA PRO A 438 -32.00 -13.72 10.51
C PRO A 438 -33.00 -14.62 9.79
N ALA A 439 -32.80 -15.94 9.88
CA ALA A 439 -33.65 -16.97 9.30
C ALA A 439 -34.01 -18.00 10.37
N TRP A 440 -35.24 -18.49 10.31
CA TRP A 440 -35.77 -19.52 11.20
C TRP A 440 -36.35 -20.67 10.39
N TYR A 441 -36.25 -21.85 10.95
CA TYR A 441 -36.75 -23.08 10.33
C TYR A 441 -37.82 -23.68 11.22
N ASP A 442 -38.91 -24.15 10.61
CA ASP A 442 -39.88 -25.01 11.30
C ASP A 442 -39.40 -26.47 11.33
N GLU A 443 -40.19 -27.34 11.96
CA GLU A 443 -39.89 -28.78 12.09
C GLU A 443 -39.80 -29.50 10.74
N ASN A 444 -40.39 -28.91 9.70
CA ASN A 444 -40.38 -29.47 8.33
C ASN A 444 -39.21 -28.88 7.49
N GLY A 445 -38.38 -28.03 8.09
CA GLY A 445 -37.28 -27.39 7.39
C GLY A 445 -37.67 -26.20 6.50
N LYS A 446 -38.91 -25.73 6.59
CA LYS A 446 -39.32 -24.51 5.86
C LYS A 446 -38.67 -23.26 6.46
N VAL A 447 -38.16 -22.41 5.58
CA VAL A 447 -37.39 -21.19 5.93
C VAL A 447 -38.36 -20.01 6.07
N TYR A 448 -38.09 -19.19 7.10
CA TYR A 448 -38.76 -17.91 7.36
C TYR A 448 -37.72 -16.84 7.66
N VAL A 449 -37.82 -15.68 7.02
CA VAL A 449 -36.88 -14.57 7.18
C VAL A 449 -37.58 -13.32 7.64
N ALA A 450 -37.09 -12.74 8.73
CA ALA A 450 -37.50 -11.42 9.24
C ALA A 450 -36.41 -10.91 10.21
N HIS A 451 -36.59 -9.72 10.81
CA HIS A 451 -35.61 -9.13 11.71
C HIS A 451 -35.47 -9.90 13.03
N ASN A 452 -36.53 -10.51 13.50
CA ASN A 452 -36.57 -11.33 14.72
C ASN A 452 -37.67 -12.38 14.64
N GLU A 453 -37.70 -13.30 15.63
CA GLU A 453 -38.66 -14.40 15.67
C GLU A 453 -40.11 -13.92 15.82
N GLU A 454 -40.37 -12.86 16.58
CA GLU A 454 -41.73 -12.29 16.75
C GLU A 454 -42.26 -11.76 15.42
N GLU A 455 -41.44 -11.08 14.67
CA GLU A 455 -41.79 -10.61 13.32
C GLU A 455 -41.99 -11.76 12.35
N VAL A 456 -41.22 -12.84 12.42
CA VAL A 456 -41.43 -14.07 11.65
C VAL A 456 -42.85 -14.59 11.89
N ARG A 457 -43.24 -14.74 13.15
CA ARG A 457 -44.57 -15.24 13.50
C ARG A 457 -45.68 -14.36 12.95
N THR A 458 -45.51 -13.05 13.04
CA THR A 458 -46.48 -12.06 12.53
C THR A 458 -46.52 -12.04 11.02
N LYS A 459 -45.39 -11.93 10.36
CA LYS A 459 -45.23 -11.82 8.88
C LYS A 459 -45.78 -13.05 8.17
N TYR A 460 -45.52 -14.25 8.70
CA TYR A 460 -45.92 -15.50 8.09
C TYR A 460 -47.17 -16.14 8.73
N LYS A 461 -47.79 -15.41 9.68
CA LYS A 461 -49.01 -15.84 10.36
C LYS A 461 -48.90 -17.22 11.03
N LEU A 462 -47.78 -17.44 11.74
CA LEU A 462 -47.52 -18.71 12.40
C LEU A 462 -48.15 -18.70 13.80
N SER A 463 -48.73 -19.86 14.17
CA SER A 463 -49.21 -20.04 15.56
C SER A 463 -48.06 -20.17 16.55
N ALA A 464 -48.35 -19.93 17.83
CA ALA A 464 -47.35 -20.07 18.92
C ALA A 464 -46.80 -21.49 19.07
N ASP A 465 -47.55 -22.49 18.58
CA ASP A 465 -47.15 -23.91 18.69
C ASP A 465 -46.09 -24.34 17.71
N VAL A 466 -45.86 -23.54 16.65
CA VAL A 466 -44.81 -23.84 15.68
C VAL A 466 -43.45 -23.60 16.34
N LYS A 467 -42.66 -24.68 16.44
CA LYS A 467 -41.28 -24.58 16.93
C LYS A 467 -40.38 -24.02 15.83
N LEU A 468 -39.69 -22.96 16.17
CA LEU A 468 -38.73 -22.30 15.27
C LEU A 468 -37.31 -22.46 15.80
N THR A 469 -36.41 -22.82 14.90
CA THR A 469 -34.97 -22.88 15.18
C THR A 469 -34.26 -21.85 14.33
N ARG A 470 -33.50 -20.97 14.95
CA ARG A 470 -32.74 -19.95 14.21
C ARG A 470 -31.55 -20.58 13.52
N ASP A 471 -31.26 -20.13 12.29
CA ASP A 471 -30.07 -20.49 11.53
C ASP A 471 -28.80 -20.33 12.40
N PRO A 472 -27.93 -21.35 12.49
CA PRO A 472 -26.73 -21.29 13.32
C PRO A 472 -25.59 -20.49 12.70
N ASP A 473 -25.65 -20.23 11.39
CA ASP A 473 -24.57 -19.60 10.65
C ASP A 473 -24.55 -18.08 10.85
N VAL A 474 -23.41 -17.50 10.59
CA VAL A 474 -23.21 -16.05 10.56
C VAL A 474 -22.94 -15.58 9.14
N LEU A 475 -23.08 -14.28 8.90
CA LEU A 475 -22.79 -13.67 7.62
C LEU A 475 -21.27 -13.50 7.45
N ASP A 476 -20.84 -13.59 6.19
CA ASP A 476 -19.51 -13.19 5.76
C ASP A 476 -19.18 -11.76 6.23
N THR A 477 -18.00 -11.55 6.74
CA THR A 477 -17.49 -10.23 7.16
C THR A 477 -17.68 -9.17 6.08
N TRP A 478 -17.46 -9.53 4.82
CA TRP A 478 -17.63 -8.62 3.69
C TRP A 478 -19.08 -8.16 3.46
N PHE A 479 -20.07 -8.85 4.01
CA PHE A 479 -21.46 -8.42 3.92
C PHE A 479 -21.71 -7.15 4.73
N SER A 480 -21.27 -7.11 5.98
CA SER A 480 -21.37 -5.90 6.81
C SER A 480 -20.43 -4.80 6.32
N SER A 481 -19.22 -5.16 5.88
CA SER A 481 -18.25 -4.21 5.35
C SER A 481 -18.71 -3.54 4.06
N ALA A 482 -19.54 -4.20 3.26
CA ALA A 482 -20.14 -3.62 2.06
C ALA A 482 -21.13 -2.48 2.34
N LEU A 483 -21.60 -2.35 3.57
CA LEU A 483 -22.55 -1.31 3.99
C LEU A 483 -21.85 -0.11 4.63
N TRP A 484 -20.53 -0.16 4.77
CA TRP A 484 -19.73 0.74 5.61
C TRP A 484 -19.95 2.22 5.34
N THR A 485 -20.05 2.62 4.07
CA THR A 485 -20.16 4.03 3.69
C THR A 485 -21.46 4.70 4.15
N PHE A 486 -22.54 3.95 4.30
CA PHE A 486 -23.84 4.50 4.71
C PHE A 486 -24.32 3.99 6.07
N SER A 487 -23.96 2.77 6.46
CA SER A 487 -24.33 2.25 7.79
C SER A 487 -23.64 3.00 8.93
N THR A 488 -22.40 3.43 8.74
CA THR A 488 -21.68 4.24 9.73
C THR A 488 -22.27 5.62 9.94
N LEU A 489 -22.99 6.13 8.96
CA LEU A 489 -23.69 7.42 9.02
C LEU A 489 -25.13 7.32 9.56
N GLY A 490 -25.56 6.13 9.96
CA GLY A 490 -26.80 5.90 10.68
C GLY A 490 -27.94 5.25 9.89
N TRP A 491 -27.72 4.91 8.59
CA TRP A 491 -28.73 4.15 7.85
C TRP A 491 -29.09 2.83 8.57
N PRO A 492 -30.36 2.40 8.63
CA PRO A 492 -31.52 2.82 7.83
C PRO A 492 -32.26 4.07 8.30
N ASP A 493 -31.82 4.71 9.40
CA ASP A 493 -32.42 5.93 9.87
C ASP A 493 -32.00 7.12 8.97
N ASN A 494 -32.88 8.10 8.83
CA ASN A 494 -32.61 9.29 8.02
C ASN A 494 -31.88 10.35 8.85
N THR A 495 -30.57 10.16 9.05
CA THR A 495 -29.74 11.02 9.89
C THR A 495 -29.25 12.26 9.16
N LYS A 496 -28.87 13.29 9.93
CA LYS A 496 -28.20 14.49 9.42
C LYS A 496 -26.87 14.16 8.74
N GLU A 497 -26.10 13.24 9.33
CA GLU A 497 -24.80 12.80 8.83
C GLU A 497 -24.94 12.12 7.47
N LEU A 498 -25.95 11.27 7.33
CA LEU A 498 -26.21 10.58 6.08
C LEU A 498 -26.52 11.57 4.94
N LYS A 499 -27.32 12.58 5.21
CA LYS A 499 -27.65 13.63 4.23
C LYS A 499 -26.44 14.49 3.86
N MET A 500 -25.60 14.81 4.85
CA MET A 500 -24.50 15.76 4.71
C MET A 500 -23.24 15.14 4.11
N PHE A 501 -22.90 13.89 4.48
CA PHE A 501 -21.60 13.27 4.20
C PHE A 501 -21.66 12.08 3.24
N HIS A 502 -22.84 11.64 2.83
CA HIS A 502 -22.97 10.59 1.82
C HIS A 502 -23.40 11.19 0.45
N PRO A 503 -22.79 10.79 -0.67
CA PRO A 503 -21.62 9.90 -0.84
C PRO A 503 -20.36 10.46 -0.20
N THR A 504 -19.42 9.57 0.18
CA THR A 504 -18.09 10.02 0.60
C THR A 504 -17.30 10.59 -0.58
N SER A 505 -16.38 11.49 -0.31
CA SER A 505 -15.63 12.20 -1.35
C SER A 505 -14.57 11.30 -1.99
N ALA A 506 -13.88 10.54 -1.16
CA ALA A 506 -12.84 9.63 -1.60
C ALA A 506 -12.84 8.35 -0.75
N LEU A 507 -12.36 7.26 -1.36
CA LEU A 507 -11.99 6.03 -0.70
C LEU A 507 -10.50 5.77 -0.97
N VAL A 508 -9.74 5.39 0.05
CA VAL A 508 -8.34 4.98 -0.08
C VAL A 508 -8.24 3.51 0.28
N THR A 509 -7.76 2.68 -0.62
CA THR A 509 -7.73 1.24 -0.45
C THR A 509 -6.55 0.60 -1.20
N GLY A 510 -6.16 -0.61 -0.81
CA GLY A 510 -5.28 -1.46 -1.58
C GLY A 510 -5.99 -2.07 -2.80
N PHE A 511 -5.22 -2.43 -3.81
CA PHE A 511 -5.77 -3.06 -5.03
C PHE A 511 -6.35 -4.46 -4.78
N ASP A 512 -5.86 -5.14 -3.77
CA ASP A 512 -6.21 -6.52 -3.41
C ASP A 512 -7.65 -6.69 -2.92
N ILE A 513 -8.30 -5.62 -2.49
CA ILE A 513 -9.69 -5.64 -2.03
C ILE A 513 -10.66 -4.84 -2.93
N ILE A 514 -10.28 -4.52 -4.16
CA ILE A 514 -11.16 -3.82 -5.11
C ILE A 514 -12.44 -4.62 -5.34
N PHE A 515 -12.34 -5.91 -5.62
CA PHE A 515 -13.51 -6.74 -5.84
C PHE A 515 -14.29 -7.02 -4.54
N PHE A 516 -13.59 -7.42 -3.50
CA PHE A 516 -14.24 -7.92 -2.27
C PHE A 516 -14.87 -6.83 -1.44
N TRP A 517 -14.35 -5.61 -1.51
CA TRP A 517 -14.85 -4.50 -0.72
C TRP A 517 -15.40 -3.37 -1.59
N VAL A 518 -14.60 -2.81 -2.48
CA VAL A 518 -15.00 -1.65 -3.29
C VAL A 518 -16.20 -1.97 -4.17
N ALA A 519 -16.14 -3.05 -4.94
CA ALA A 519 -17.22 -3.46 -5.84
C ALA A 519 -18.51 -3.79 -5.05
N ARG A 520 -18.38 -4.47 -3.92
CA ARG A 520 -19.52 -4.82 -3.06
C ARG A 520 -20.13 -3.59 -2.38
N MET A 521 -19.32 -2.62 -1.97
CA MET A 521 -19.84 -1.33 -1.49
C MET A 521 -20.62 -0.60 -2.58
N ILE A 522 -20.14 -0.60 -3.80
CA ILE A 522 -20.83 0.05 -4.92
C ILE A 522 -22.17 -0.63 -5.17
N MET A 523 -22.20 -1.95 -5.26
CA MET A 523 -23.43 -2.73 -5.47
C MET A 523 -24.47 -2.47 -4.39
N MET A 524 -24.09 -2.60 -3.12
CA MET A 524 -25.01 -2.43 -1.99
C MET A 524 -25.48 -0.99 -1.84
N THR A 525 -24.57 -0.03 -1.94
CA THR A 525 -24.93 1.39 -1.83
C THR A 525 -25.92 1.81 -2.91
N MET A 526 -25.67 1.48 -4.16
CA MET A 526 -26.54 1.87 -5.26
C MET A 526 -27.93 1.20 -5.21
N HIS A 527 -28.00 0.04 -4.56
CA HIS A 527 -29.29 -0.63 -4.33
C HIS A 527 -30.12 0.03 -3.23
N PHE A 528 -29.48 0.39 -2.09
CA PHE A 528 -30.18 0.88 -0.89
C PHE A 528 -30.26 2.38 -0.77
N MET A 529 -29.29 3.11 -1.32
CA MET A 529 -29.20 4.57 -1.20
C MET A 529 -29.72 5.22 -2.46
N LYS A 530 -30.75 6.07 -2.29
CA LYS A 530 -31.36 6.85 -3.35
C LYS A 530 -31.31 8.34 -3.02
N ASP A 531 -31.12 9.17 -4.04
CA ASP A 531 -31.24 10.62 -3.89
C ASP A 531 -32.69 11.06 -3.75
N GLU A 532 -32.92 12.36 -3.61
CA GLU A 532 -34.26 12.94 -3.47
C GLU A 532 -35.18 12.66 -4.68
N ASN A 533 -34.58 12.38 -5.85
CA ASN A 533 -35.30 12.05 -7.08
C ASN A 533 -35.46 10.52 -7.30
N GLY A 534 -34.99 9.71 -6.35
CA GLY A 534 -35.04 8.25 -6.43
C GLY A 534 -33.94 7.62 -7.27
N ASN A 535 -32.91 8.40 -7.70
CA ASN A 535 -31.77 7.86 -8.44
C ASN A 535 -30.78 7.17 -7.49
N PRO A 536 -30.13 6.07 -7.94
CA PRO A 536 -29.09 5.40 -7.16
C PRO A 536 -27.92 6.33 -6.84
N GLN A 537 -27.50 6.38 -5.56
CA GLN A 537 -26.31 7.09 -5.11
C GLN A 537 -25.11 6.16 -5.15
N VAL A 538 -23.95 6.69 -5.57
CA VAL A 538 -22.66 6.00 -5.44
C VAL A 538 -22.15 6.09 -4.00
N PRO A 539 -21.34 5.14 -3.53
CA PRO A 539 -20.80 5.20 -2.16
C PRO A 539 -19.71 6.27 -1.99
N PHE A 540 -18.93 6.50 -3.04
CA PHE A 540 -17.79 7.43 -3.10
C PHE A 540 -17.58 7.91 -4.53
N LYS A 541 -16.95 9.07 -4.68
CA LYS A 541 -16.71 9.69 -6.00
C LYS A 541 -15.37 9.27 -6.60
N THR A 542 -14.35 9.14 -5.76
CA THR A 542 -12.98 8.78 -6.18
C THR A 542 -12.48 7.61 -5.35
N VAL A 543 -11.90 6.62 -6.02
CA VAL A 543 -11.20 5.49 -5.40
C VAL A 543 -9.70 5.65 -5.66
N TYR A 544 -8.95 6.04 -4.64
CA TYR A 544 -7.50 6.08 -4.70
C TYR A 544 -6.93 4.71 -4.29
N VAL A 545 -6.27 4.06 -5.23
CA VAL A 545 -5.74 2.71 -5.06
C VAL A 545 -4.25 2.78 -4.74
N THR A 546 -3.88 2.21 -3.61
CA THR A 546 -2.48 2.14 -3.16
C THR A 546 -1.84 0.81 -3.53
N GLY A 547 -0.53 0.83 -3.76
CA GLY A 547 0.30 -0.37 -3.75
C GLY A 547 0.47 -0.92 -2.32
N LEU A 548 1.06 -2.09 -2.21
CA LEU A 548 1.41 -2.71 -0.93
C LEU A 548 2.79 -2.24 -0.47
N ILE A 549 2.98 -2.12 0.84
CA ILE A 549 4.32 -1.93 1.41
C ILE A 549 4.95 -3.30 1.62
N ARG A 550 6.11 -3.49 1.00
CA ARG A 550 6.95 -4.68 1.06
C ARG A 550 8.19 -4.41 1.91
N ASP A 551 8.83 -5.46 2.38
CA ASP A 551 10.12 -5.32 3.05
C ASP A 551 11.23 -4.82 2.09
N GLU A 552 12.41 -4.56 2.61
CA GLU A 552 13.54 -4.05 1.81
C GLU A 552 13.96 -5.00 0.67
N GLU A 553 13.65 -6.29 0.79
CA GLU A 553 13.94 -7.32 -0.22
C GLU A 553 12.81 -7.50 -1.24
N GLY A 554 11.71 -6.74 -1.10
CA GLY A 554 10.54 -6.82 -1.98
C GLY A 554 9.53 -7.92 -1.62
N ASN A 555 9.65 -8.55 -0.44
CA ASN A 555 8.71 -9.57 -0.01
C ASN A 555 7.49 -8.93 0.68
N LYS A 556 6.32 -9.56 0.49
CA LYS A 556 5.11 -9.21 1.24
C LYS A 556 5.36 -9.38 2.74
N MET A 557 5.03 -8.35 3.51
CA MET A 557 5.11 -8.41 4.97
C MET A 557 4.01 -9.29 5.53
N SER A 558 4.38 -10.22 6.40
CA SER A 558 3.43 -11.05 7.15
C SER A 558 3.99 -11.47 8.50
N LYS A 559 3.10 -11.72 9.46
CA LYS A 559 3.49 -12.22 10.81
C LYS A 559 4.21 -13.57 10.71
N SER A 560 3.79 -14.44 9.79
CA SER A 560 4.41 -15.75 9.59
C SER A 560 5.84 -15.68 9.08
N LYS A 561 6.18 -14.64 8.31
CA LYS A 561 7.54 -14.38 7.82
C LYS A 561 8.41 -13.60 8.80
N GLY A 562 7.80 -13.03 9.86
CA GLY A 562 8.50 -12.21 10.86
C GLY A 562 9.14 -10.95 10.32
N ASN A 563 8.64 -10.41 9.20
CA ASN A 563 9.15 -9.22 8.53
C ASN A 563 8.19 -8.00 8.65
N VAL A 564 7.15 -8.09 9.47
CA VAL A 564 6.23 -6.99 9.72
C VAL A 564 6.93 -5.89 10.52
N LEU A 565 6.73 -4.65 10.11
CA LEU A 565 7.16 -3.45 10.80
C LEU A 565 5.94 -2.75 11.41
N ASP A 566 6.03 -2.43 12.70
CA ASP A 566 5.04 -1.63 13.41
C ASP A 566 5.39 -0.14 13.20
N PRO A 567 4.43 0.68 12.76
CA PRO A 567 4.68 2.11 12.59
C PRO A 567 5.11 2.82 13.88
N LEU A 568 4.66 2.35 15.05
CA LEU A 568 5.09 2.94 16.32
C LEU A 568 6.57 2.69 16.60
N ASP A 569 7.12 1.58 16.18
CA ASP A 569 8.55 1.30 16.31
C ASP A 569 9.39 2.25 15.45
N MET A 570 8.84 2.71 14.32
CA MET A 570 9.47 3.75 13.48
C MET A 570 9.40 5.12 14.14
N ILE A 571 8.29 5.43 14.80
CA ILE A 571 8.04 6.73 15.44
C ILE A 571 8.84 6.86 16.75
N ASP A 572 8.66 5.92 17.66
CA ASP A 572 9.15 5.99 19.05
C ASP A 572 10.49 5.27 19.25
N GLY A 573 10.92 4.50 18.26
CA GLY A 573 12.07 3.63 18.37
C GLY A 573 11.78 2.35 19.15
N ILE A 574 12.66 1.38 19.01
CA ILE A 574 12.60 0.10 19.74
C ILE A 574 14.00 -0.50 19.82
N ASP A 575 14.39 -1.04 20.97
CA ASP A 575 15.64 -1.77 21.10
C ASP A 575 15.58 -3.14 20.38
N LYS A 576 16.76 -3.64 20.05
CA LYS A 576 16.90 -4.88 19.28
C LYS A 576 16.21 -6.08 19.92
N ASP A 577 16.39 -6.27 21.23
CA ASP A 577 15.90 -7.47 21.91
C ASP A 577 14.37 -7.45 22.00
N THR A 578 13.78 -6.31 22.30
CA THR A 578 12.34 -6.10 22.29
C THR A 578 11.75 -6.30 20.88
N LEU A 579 12.43 -5.82 19.85
CA LEU A 579 12.00 -6.03 18.45
C LEU A 579 12.02 -7.52 18.08
N ILE A 580 13.04 -8.27 18.49
CA ILE A 580 13.14 -9.71 18.27
C ILE A 580 11.99 -10.43 19.00
N GLN A 581 11.74 -10.10 20.27
CA GLN A 581 10.61 -10.68 21.02
C GLN A 581 9.28 -10.40 20.30
N LYS A 582 9.05 -9.16 19.86
CA LYS A 582 7.83 -8.76 19.18
C LYS A 582 7.59 -9.54 17.88
N ARG A 583 8.66 -9.76 17.10
CA ARG A 583 8.60 -10.49 15.83
C ARG A 583 8.48 -12.00 15.97
N THR A 584 8.94 -12.56 17.08
CA THR A 584 8.93 -14.01 17.35
C THR A 584 7.81 -14.46 18.31
N ALA A 585 7.08 -13.52 18.91
CA ALA A 585 5.98 -13.83 19.79
C ALA A 585 4.76 -14.37 19.01
N ASN A 586 4.12 -15.40 19.57
CA ASN A 586 2.86 -15.96 19.06
C ASN A 586 2.90 -16.38 17.57
N MET A 587 4.03 -16.92 17.13
CA MET A 587 4.20 -17.37 15.75
C MET A 587 3.34 -18.59 15.44
N MET A 588 2.82 -18.65 14.23
CA MET A 588 2.12 -19.82 13.70
C MET A 588 3.05 -21.04 13.50
N GLN A 589 4.33 -20.76 13.27
CA GLN A 589 5.38 -21.77 13.06
C GLN A 589 6.54 -21.50 14.03
N PRO A 590 6.48 -22.01 15.27
CA PRO A 590 7.49 -21.78 16.31
C PRO A 590 8.92 -22.13 15.88
N GLN A 591 9.07 -23.12 14.98
CA GLN A 591 10.37 -23.55 14.45
C GLN A 591 11.07 -22.45 13.62
N MET A 592 10.36 -21.44 13.16
CA MET A 592 10.94 -20.30 12.40
C MET A 592 11.51 -19.22 13.33
N ALA A 593 11.23 -19.26 14.62
CA ALA A 593 11.58 -18.19 15.58
C ALA A 593 13.10 -17.88 15.59
N GLU A 594 13.94 -18.91 15.62
CA GLU A 594 15.40 -18.73 15.63
C GLU A 594 15.91 -18.04 14.34
N LYS A 595 15.39 -18.45 13.19
CA LYS A 595 15.75 -17.86 11.89
C LYS A 595 15.34 -16.40 11.81
N ILE A 596 14.14 -16.08 12.28
CA ILE A 596 13.61 -14.72 12.33
C ILE A 596 14.41 -13.86 13.30
N ALA A 597 14.76 -14.38 14.49
CA ALA A 597 15.59 -13.68 15.47
C ALA A 597 16.98 -13.30 14.88
N LYS A 598 17.65 -14.24 14.24
CA LYS A 598 18.95 -14.01 13.60
C LYS A 598 18.86 -12.98 12.46
N ARG A 599 17.83 -13.06 11.62
CA ARG A 599 17.59 -12.10 10.54
C ARG A 599 17.32 -10.70 11.10
N THR A 600 16.48 -10.59 12.12
CA THR A 600 16.16 -9.32 12.78
C THR A 600 17.38 -8.68 13.42
N ALA A 601 18.19 -9.45 14.13
CA ALA A 601 19.43 -8.97 14.73
C ALA A 601 20.45 -8.47 13.69
N LYS A 602 20.48 -9.09 12.52
CA LYS A 602 21.35 -8.66 11.40
C LYS A 602 20.83 -7.38 10.74
N GLN A 603 19.51 -7.29 10.55
CA GLN A 603 18.87 -6.14 9.89
C GLN A 603 18.88 -4.89 10.79
N PHE A 604 18.67 -5.07 12.10
CA PHE A 604 18.59 -4.00 13.10
C PHE A 604 19.54 -4.26 14.27
N PRO A 605 20.86 -4.17 14.04
CA PRO A 605 21.86 -4.51 15.07
C PRO A 605 21.76 -3.66 16.34
N ASP A 606 21.32 -2.41 16.18
CA ASP A 606 21.14 -1.43 17.28
C ASP A 606 19.65 -1.13 17.56
N GLY A 607 18.75 -1.96 17.04
CA GLY A 607 17.33 -1.67 17.06
C GLY A 607 16.92 -0.60 16.05
N ILE A 608 15.83 0.11 16.32
CA ILE A 608 15.32 1.19 15.48
C ILE A 608 15.32 2.49 16.31
N ALA A 609 16.03 3.51 15.83
CA ALA A 609 16.03 4.81 16.47
C ALA A 609 14.68 5.53 16.33
N PRO A 610 14.26 6.39 17.27
CA PRO A 610 13.04 7.17 17.13
C PRO A 610 13.18 8.20 16.01
N HIS A 611 12.20 8.26 15.12
CA HIS A 611 12.18 9.19 13.98
C HIS A 611 11.13 10.30 14.13
N GLY A 612 10.11 10.08 14.94
CA GLY A 612 8.95 10.97 15.07
C GLY A 612 7.89 10.69 13.99
N THR A 613 6.69 11.16 14.26
CA THR A 613 5.52 10.93 13.41
C THR A 613 5.63 11.66 12.07
N ASP A 614 6.08 12.91 12.08
CA ASP A 614 6.15 13.73 10.86
C ASP A 614 7.14 13.18 9.84
N ALA A 615 8.28 12.66 10.30
CA ALA A 615 9.25 12.00 9.42
C ALA A 615 8.67 10.74 8.77
N LEU A 616 7.94 9.92 9.51
CA LEU A 616 7.28 8.74 8.97
C LEU A 616 6.20 9.12 7.96
N ARG A 617 5.33 10.06 8.27
CA ARG A 617 4.27 10.52 7.38
C ARG A 617 4.83 11.11 6.09
N PHE A 618 5.88 11.92 6.20
CA PHE A 618 6.53 12.49 5.03
C PHE A 618 7.16 11.42 4.14
N THR A 619 7.80 10.42 4.75
CA THR A 619 8.35 9.27 4.02
C THR A 619 7.27 8.51 3.25
N LEU A 620 6.13 8.22 3.92
CA LEU A 620 5.02 7.53 3.30
C LEU A 620 4.41 8.32 2.14
N CYS A 621 4.24 9.63 2.28
CA CYS A 621 3.80 10.48 1.16
C CYS A 621 4.82 10.47 0.01
N ALA A 622 6.10 10.61 0.30
CA ALA A 622 7.16 10.64 -0.71
C ALA A 622 7.28 9.33 -1.51
N LEU A 623 6.89 8.21 -0.90
CA LEU A 623 6.87 6.89 -1.52
C LEU A 623 5.56 6.59 -2.27
N ALA A 624 4.53 7.41 -2.13
CA ALA A 624 3.20 7.21 -2.69
C ALA A 624 3.19 7.46 -4.21
N SER A 625 3.79 6.57 -4.98
CA SER A 625 3.85 6.65 -6.44
C SER A 625 2.80 5.75 -7.09
N ASN A 626 1.87 6.31 -7.83
CA ASN A 626 0.97 5.73 -8.86
C ASN A 626 0.51 4.25 -8.66
N GLY A 627 0.15 3.83 -7.43
CA GLY A 627 -0.40 2.49 -7.16
C GLY A 627 0.59 1.33 -7.29
N ARG A 628 1.89 1.61 -7.34
CA ARG A 628 2.93 0.57 -7.34
C ARG A 628 3.24 0.11 -5.92
N ASP A 629 3.66 -1.15 -5.80
CA ASP A 629 4.20 -1.66 -4.55
C ASP A 629 5.45 -0.86 -4.14
N ILE A 630 5.60 -0.65 -2.84
CA ILE A 630 6.63 0.16 -2.23
C ILE A 630 7.54 -0.76 -1.44
N ASN A 631 8.81 -0.82 -1.79
CA ASN A 631 9.82 -1.44 -0.95
C ASN A 631 10.22 -0.46 0.14
N TRP A 632 10.04 -0.87 1.41
CA TRP A 632 10.38 -0.04 2.54
C TRP A 632 11.89 0.24 2.59
N ASP A 633 12.26 1.48 2.83
CA ASP A 633 13.66 1.93 2.88
C ASP A 633 13.91 2.77 4.13
N MET A 634 14.62 2.19 5.11
CA MET A 634 14.97 2.87 6.36
C MET A 634 15.84 4.09 6.15
N LYS A 635 16.71 4.11 5.11
CA LYS A 635 17.56 5.27 4.81
C LYS A 635 16.75 6.49 4.39
N ARG A 636 15.63 6.27 3.71
CA ARG A 636 14.72 7.37 3.37
C ARG A 636 14.04 7.95 4.60
N LEU A 637 13.64 7.09 5.53
CA LEU A 637 13.09 7.55 6.81
C LEU A 637 14.11 8.39 7.59
N ASP A 638 15.37 7.92 7.67
CA ASP A 638 16.47 8.69 8.27
C ASP A 638 16.69 10.03 7.57
N GLY A 639 16.66 10.05 6.24
CA GLY A 639 16.76 11.26 5.42
C GLY A 639 15.66 12.28 5.74
N TYR A 640 14.42 11.85 5.88
CA TYR A 640 13.31 12.74 6.20
C TYR A 640 13.25 13.14 7.68
N ARG A 641 13.79 12.35 8.59
CA ARG A 641 14.07 12.81 9.95
C ARG A 641 15.09 13.97 9.94
N ASN A 642 16.14 13.87 9.14
CA ASN A 642 17.10 14.95 8.96
C ASN A 642 16.44 16.18 8.33
N PHE A 643 15.50 16.01 7.45
CA PHE A 643 14.70 17.09 6.90
C PHE A 643 13.87 17.80 7.99
N CYS A 644 13.18 17.06 8.85
CA CYS A 644 12.48 17.64 9.99
C CYS A 644 13.43 18.44 10.90
N ASN A 645 14.61 17.90 11.17
CA ASN A 645 15.64 18.58 11.94
C ASN A 645 16.15 19.86 11.25
N LYS A 646 16.30 19.84 9.91
CA LYS A 646 16.66 21.04 9.14
C LYS A 646 15.58 22.12 9.24
N ILE A 647 14.30 21.77 9.13
CA ILE A 647 13.19 22.72 9.32
C ILE A 647 13.23 23.32 10.72
N TRP A 648 13.42 22.50 11.74
CA TRP A 648 13.54 22.94 13.12
C TRP A 648 14.68 23.95 13.33
N ASN A 649 15.86 23.63 12.84
CA ASN A 649 17.03 24.49 12.93
C ASN A 649 16.87 25.81 12.15
N ALA A 650 16.28 25.74 10.95
CA ALA A 650 15.96 26.92 10.16
C ALA A 650 14.97 27.83 10.90
N SER A 651 13.93 27.27 11.48
CA SER A 651 12.94 28.01 12.26
C SER A 651 13.57 28.68 13.50
N ARG A 652 14.44 27.96 14.21
CA ARG A 652 15.21 28.55 15.31
C ARG A 652 16.10 29.71 14.85
N PHE A 653 16.79 29.52 13.74
CA PHE A 653 17.60 30.59 13.16
C PHE A 653 16.76 31.83 12.86
N VAL A 654 15.60 31.66 12.23
CA VAL A 654 14.67 32.77 11.93
C VAL A 654 14.26 33.49 13.23
N LEU A 655 13.76 32.74 14.20
CA LEU A 655 13.27 33.29 15.46
C LEU A 655 14.38 34.00 16.27
N MET A 656 15.60 33.48 16.26
CA MET A 656 16.74 34.09 16.92
C MET A 656 17.19 35.41 16.26
N ASN A 657 17.13 35.49 14.93
CA ASN A 657 17.55 36.69 14.19
C ASN A 657 16.47 37.78 14.16
N VAL A 658 15.20 37.39 14.21
CA VAL A 658 14.10 38.35 14.21
C VAL A 658 13.75 38.83 15.62
N GLY A 659 13.96 37.98 16.64
CA GLY A 659 13.63 38.30 18.04
C GLY A 659 12.11 38.30 18.31
N GLU A 660 11.70 38.84 19.48
CA GLU A 660 10.31 38.86 19.93
C GLU A 660 9.50 40.03 19.41
N LYS A 661 9.99 40.76 18.44
CA LYS A 661 9.36 41.99 17.95
C LYS A 661 8.08 41.62 17.13
N LYS A 662 7.01 42.35 17.39
CA LYS A 662 5.85 42.34 16.48
C LYS A 662 6.28 43.02 15.18
N LEU A 663 6.23 42.27 14.09
CA LEU A 663 6.62 42.77 12.78
C LEU A 663 5.48 43.55 12.13
N THR A 664 5.87 44.54 11.33
CA THR A 664 4.90 45.36 10.60
C THR A 664 4.89 44.94 9.13
N LYS A 665 3.71 44.79 8.53
CA LYS A 665 3.59 44.46 7.10
C LYS A 665 4.32 45.51 6.26
N PRO A 666 5.32 45.15 5.45
CA PRO A 666 6.12 46.12 4.70
C PRO A 666 5.40 46.67 3.47
N ASN A 667 5.86 47.84 3.00
CA ASN A 667 5.53 48.28 1.65
C ASN A 667 6.33 47.44 0.62
N VAL A 668 5.77 47.30 -0.57
CA VAL A 668 6.45 46.56 -1.67
C VAL A 668 7.80 47.17 -2.04
N SER A 669 7.92 48.49 -1.94
CA SER A 669 9.20 49.23 -2.20
C SER A 669 10.32 48.91 -1.24
N ASP A 670 9.99 48.39 -0.05
CA ASP A 670 11.00 48.06 0.99
C ASP A 670 11.52 46.62 0.89
N LEU A 671 10.88 45.80 0.05
CA LEU A 671 11.27 44.41 -0.21
C LEU A 671 12.59 44.37 -1.00
N SER A 672 13.53 43.55 -0.51
CA SER A 672 14.76 43.26 -1.25
C SER A 672 14.48 42.35 -2.46
N LEU A 673 15.43 42.23 -3.38
CA LEU A 673 15.35 41.28 -4.49
C LEU A 673 15.09 39.85 -3.98
N ALA A 674 15.79 39.44 -2.91
CA ALA A 674 15.63 38.12 -2.31
C ALA A 674 14.24 37.94 -1.70
N ASP A 675 13.65 38.97 -1.09
CA ASP A 675 12.31 38.91 -0.53
C ASP A 675 11.26 38.71 -1.64
N LYS A 676 11.39 39.45 -2.75
CA LYS A 676 10.51 39.27 -3.93
C LYS A 676 10.65 37.88 -4.53
N PHE A 677 11.88 37.39 -4.65
CA PHE A 677 12.17 36.05 -5.16
C PHE A 677 11.51 34.97 -4.29
N ILE A 678 11.69 34.96 -3.00
CA ILE A 678 11.14 33.88 -2.15
C ILE A 678 9.61 33.92 -2.10
N ARG A 679 9.02 35.12 -2.16
CA ARG A 679 7.55 35.29 -2.26
C ARG A 679 7.04 34.70 -3.57
N SER A 680 7.71 34.96 -4.70
CA SER A 680 7.36 34.37 -5.99
C SER A 680 7.50 32.85 -6.00
N LYS A 681 8.57 32.32 -5.42
CA LYS A 681 8.76 30.85 -5.24
C LYS A 681 7.72 30.23 -4.32
N MET A 682 7.31 30.92 -3.25
CA MET A 682 6.24 30.46 -2.37
C MET A 682 4.90 30.37 -3.11
N ARG A 683 4.58 31.36 -3.92
CA ARG A 683 3.38 31.31 -4.79
C ARG A 683 3.40 30.07 -5.68
N LYS A 684 4.54 29.78 -6.32
CA LYS A 684 4.70 28.60 -7.18
C LYS A 684 4.58 27.30 -6.37
N ALA A 685 5.16 27.23 -5.18
CA ALA A 685 5.04 26.09 -4.30
C ALA A 685 3.59 25.82 -3.89
N ILE A 686 2.81 26.85 -3.55
CA ILE A 686 1.39 26.74 -3.25
C ILE A 686 0.62 26.15 -4.44
N GLU A 687 0.86 26.69 -5.65
CA GLU A 687 0.23 26.20 -6.87
C GLU A 687 0.52 24.71 -7.11
N ASP A 688 1.79 24.33 -7.07
CA ASP A 688 2.25 22.97 -7.38
C ASP A 688 1.78 21.95 -6.32
N VAL A 689 1.85 22.30 -5.04
CA VAL A 689 1.39 21.42 -3.95
C VAL A 689 -0.13 21.25 -4.02
N THR A 690 -0.89 22.32 -4.22
CA THR A 690 -2.35 22.28 -4.35
C THR A 690 -2.77 21.43 -5.55
N ALA A 691 -2.15 21.63 -6.71
CA ALA A 691 -2.40 20.81 -7.90
C ALA A 691 -2.08 19.32 -7.65
N SER A 692 -0.98 19.04 -6.94
CA SER A 692 -0.56 17.69 -6.62
C SER A 692 -1.53 16.98 -5.67
N ILE A 693 -2.06 17.67 -4.64
CA ILE A 693 -3.09 17.14 -3.74
C ILE A 693 -4.35 16.79 -4.54
N ASN A 694 -4.83 17.71 -5.36
CA ASN A 694 -6.03 17.52 -6.16
C ASN A 694 -5.89 16.40 -7.22
N ALA A 695 -4.66 16.13 -7.67
CA ALA A 695 -4.33 15.03 -8.56
C ALA A 695 -4.00 13.72 -7.85
N PHE A 696 -4.09 13.65 -6.53
CA PHE A 696 -3.69 12.49 -5.71
C PHE A 696 -2.22 12.07 -5.93
N ARG A 697 -1.33 13.04 -6.20
CA ARG A 697 0.09 12.84 -6.40
C ARG A 697 0.85 13.23 -5.13
N PHE A 698 0.72 12.40 -4.09
CA PHE A 698 1.33 12.66 -2.78
C PHE A 698 2.86 12.64 -2.81
N ASP A 699 3.44 11.88 -3.73
CA ASP A 699 4.87 11.92 -4.02
C ASP A 699 5.33 13.32 -4.47
N GLN A 700 4.54 13.98 -5.32
CA GLN A 700 4.79 15.36 -5.75
C GLN A 700 4.49 16.38 -4.65
N VAL A 701 3.49 16.13 -3.82
CA VAL A 701 3.24 16.97 -2.63
C VAL A 701 4.49 17.01 -1.76
N ALA A 702 5.05 15.85 -1.42
CA ALA A 702 6.27 15.75 -0.61
C ALA A 702 7.48 16.38 -1.31
N SER A 703 7.69 16.09 -2.59
CA SER A 703 8.86 16.62 -3.32
C SER A 703 8.80 18.12 -3.49
N ASN A 704 7.63 18.71 -3.77
CA ASN A 704 7.48 20.16 -3.93
C ASN A 704 7.66 20.90 -2.60
N ILE A 705 7.17 20.35 -1.49
CA ILE A 705 7.41 20.90 -0.14
C ILE A 705 8.90 20.82 0.20
N TYR A 706 9.53 19.67 -0.02
CA TYR A 706 10.94 19.45 0.23
C TYR A 706 11.82 20.43 -0.56
N GLU A 707 11.60 20.53 -1.88
CA GLU A 707 12.34 21.40 -2.77
C GLU A 707 12.26 22.86 -2.35
N PHE A 708 11.07 23.35 -2.05
CA PHE A 708 10.90 24.74 -1.60
C PHE A 708 11.61 24.97 -0.26
N ILE A 709 11.39 24.12 0.73
CA ILE A 709 11.96 24.36 2.07
C ILE A 709 13.49 24.20 2.06
N TRP A 710 13.96 23.07 1.52
CA TRP A 710 15.39 22.76 1.58
C TRP A 710 16.20 23.65 0.67
N ASN A 711 15.87 23.69 -0.62
CA ASN A 711 16.69 24.37 -1.61
C ASN A 711 16.42 25.88 -1.65
N GLU A 712 15.16 26.29 -1.78
CA GLU A 712 14.86 27.70 -1.97
C GLU A 712 14.95 28.52 -0.66
N TYR A 713 14.28 28.04 0.38
CA TYR A 713 14.21 28.76 1.66
C TYR A 713 15.48 28.60 2.47
N CYS A 714 15.89 27.36 2.79
CA CYS A 714 17.02 27.12 3.70
C CYS A 714 18.37 27.37 3.06
N ASP A 715 18.64 26.82 1.87
CA ASP A 715 19.97 26.89 1.26
C ASP A 715 20.28 28.26 0.63
N TRP A 716 19.28 28.96 0.14
CA TRP A 716 19.49 30.26 -0.51
C TRP A 716 18.89 31.44 0.23
N TYR A 717 17.59 31.45 0.49
CA TYR A 717 16.94 32.63 1.04
C TYR A 717 17.47 33.03 2.41
N LEU A 718 17.68 32.07 3.31
CA LEU A 718 18.27 32.35 4.63
C LEU A 718 19.67 33.00 4.52
N GLU A 719 20.47 32.59 3.54
CA GLU A 719 21.77 33.19 3.30
C GLU A 719 21.66 34.62 2.77
N PHE A 720 20.76 34.86 1.81
CA PHE A 720 20.52 36.24 1.33
C PHE A 720 20.06 37.19 2.44
N THR A 721 19.20 36.71 3.36
CA THR A 721 18.70 37.59 4.43
C THR A 721 19.77 38.08 5.37
N LYS A 722 20.84 37.29 5.59
CA LYS A 722 21.98 37.70 6.40
C LYS A 722 22.62 38.98 5.89
N ALA A 723 22.72 39.14 4.57
CA ALA A 723 23.30 40.33 3.95
C ALA A 723 22.48 41.57 4.26
N ILE A 724 21.16 41.52 4.28
CA ILE A 724 20.31 42.69 4.59
C ILE A 724 20.24 42.94 6.10
N LEU A 725 20.00 41.91 6.92
CA LEU A 725 19.81 42.08 8.36
C LEU A 725 21.05 42.58 9.08
N LYS A 726 22.23 42.24 8.58
CA LYS A 726 23.53 42.66 9.14
C LYS A 726 24.08 43.94 8.49
N SER A 727 23.46 44.47 7.44
CA SER A 727 23.94 45.63 6.71
C SER A 727 23.78 46.93 7.50
N ASP A 728 24.85 47.71 7.62
CA ASP A 728 24.79 49.06 8.16
C ASP A 728 24.18 50.08 7.18
N LYS A 729 24.04 49.69 5.90
CA LYS A 729 23.45 50.52 4.84
C LYS A 729 21.96 50.30 4.64
N ALA A 730 21.41 49.16 5.07
CA ALA A 730 19.99 48.89 4.96
C ALA A 730 19.19 49.71 5.97
N THR A 731 18.08 50.31 5.52
CA THR A 731 17.19 51.07 6.38
C THR A 731 16.42 50.14 7.35
N ASP A 732 15.90 50.73 8.43
CA ASP A 732 15.05 49.95 9.35
C ASP A 732 13.80 49.38 8.65
N ALA A 733 13.23 50.07 7.66
CA ALA A 733 12.12 49.61 6.85
C ALA A 733 12.51 48.40 6.03
N GLN A 734 13.69 48.39 5.37
CA GLN A 734 14.20 47.26 4.60
C GLN A 734 14.50 46.06 5.51
N LYS A 735 15.12 46.26 6.67
CA LYS A 735 15.38 45.21 7.66
C LYS A 735 14.05 44.60 8.17
N ASN A 736 13.05 45.44 8.48
CA ASN A 736 11.73 44.96 8.85
C ASN A 736 11.06 44.18 7.70
N ALA A 737 11.19 44.64 6.46
CA ALA A 737 10.63 43.96 5.29
C ALA A 737 11.23 42.55 5.13
N THR A 738 12.53 42.40 5.25
CA THR A 738 13.19 41.08 5.20
C THR A 738 12.82 40.20 6.40
N ALA A 739 12.77 40.77 7.62
CA ALA A 739 12.36 40.05 8.83
C ALA A 739 10.89 39.57 8.72
N TYR A 740 10.00 40.44 8.26
CA TYR A 740 8.60 40.10 8.03
C TYR A 740 8.46 38.99 6.99
N THR A 741 9.16 39.11 5.85
CA THR A 741 9.10 38.09 4.78
C THR A 741 9.64 36.73 5.26
N LEU A 742 10.75 36.73 6.03
CA LEU A 742 11.26 35.51 6.65
C LEU A 742 10.21 34.77 7.45
N VAL A 743 9.47 35.49 8.31
CA VAL A 743 8.47 34.89 9.18
C VAL A 743 7.19 34.59 8.42
N GLU A 744 6.73 35.48 7.55
CA GLU A 744 5.49 35.26 6.77
C GLU A 744 5.59 34.06 5.84
N VAL A 745 6.72 33.88 5.16
CA VAL A 745 6.96 32.72 4.31
C VAL A 745 7.08 31.44 5.12
N LEU A 746 7.78 31.48 6.26
CA LEU A 746 7.88 30.32 7.16
C LEU A 746 6.50 29.93 7.72
N GLU A 747 5.71 30.88 8.14
CA GLU A 747 4.33 30.69 8.60
C GLU A 747 3.48 30.04 7.52
N ALA A 748 3.52 30.57 6.31
CA ALA A 748 2.75 30.06 5.18
C ALA A 748 3.18 28.63 4.77
N VAL A 749 4.48 28.35 4.76
CA VAL A 749 4.97 27.00 4.42
C VAL A 749 4.64 25.99 5.52
N MET A 750 4.52 26.40 6.78
CA MET A 750 4.01 25.52 7.83
C MET A 750 2.54 25.14 7.55
N ARG A 751 1.69 26.09 7.15
CA ARG A 751 0.33 25.78 6.73
C ARG A 751 0.29 24.90 5.49
N LEU A 752 1.17 25.13 4.51
CA LEU A 752 1.28 24.33 3.29
C LEU A 752 1.65 22.87 3.60
N ALA A 753 2.58 22.65 4.51
CA ALA A 753 3.10 21.32 4.89
C ALA A 753 2.26 20.62 5.97
N HIS A 754 1.40 21.34 6.69
CA HIS A 754 0.66 20.77 7.82
C HIS A 754 -0.11 19.49 7.51
N PRO A 755 -0.80 19.33 6.38
CA PRO A 755 -1.49 18.09 6.07
C PRO A 755 -0.59 16.84 6.11
N VAL A 756 0.68 16.99 5.75
CA VAL A 756 1.67 15.90 5.74
C VAL A 756 2.40 15.79 7.08
N MET A 757 2.81 16.93 7.66
CA MET A 757 3.66 17.04 8.85
C MET A 757 2.94 17.82 9.96
N PRO A 758 1.94 17.23 10.61
CA PRO A 758 1.03 18.01 11.46
C PRO A 758 1.66 18.56 12.74
N PHE A 759 2.62 17.86 13.36
CA PHE A 759 3.12 18.22 14.70
C PHE A 759 4.23 19.26 14.66
N LEU A 760 5.21 19.07 13.82
CA LEU A 760 6.31 20.02 13.61
C LEU A 760 5.76 21.37 13.16
N THR A 761 4.81 21.35 12.24
CA THR A 761 4.19 22.54 11.68
C THR A 761 3.35 23.29 12.72
N GLU A 762 2.58 22.61 13.56
CA GLU A 762 1.86 23.25 14.67
C GLU A 762 2.82 23.95 15.63
N THR A 763 3.89 23.26 16.03
CA THR A 763 4.87 23.78 17.00
C THR A 763 5.55 25.05 16.50
N ILE A 764 5.95 25.08 15.24
CA ILE A 764 6.59 26.25 14.61
C ILE A 764 5.55 27.35 14.35
N TRP A 765 4.37 27.01 13.88
CA TRP A 765 3.29 27.95 13.58
C TRP A 765 2.83 28.73 14.83
N GLN A 766 2.80 28.09 15.98
CA GLN A 766 2.50 28.77 17.27
C GLN A 766 3.48 29.90 17.58
N GLN A 767 4.72 29.81 17.10
CA GLN A 767 5.73 30.85 17.30
C GLN A 767 5.67 31.94 16.22
N THR A 768 5.36 31.56 14.98
CA THR A 768 5.47 32.46 13.81
C THR A 768 4.18 33.23 13.51
N ALA A 769 3.02 32.61 13.64
CA ALA A 769 1.74 33.23 13.32
C ALA A 769 1.44 34.52 14.13
N PRO A 770 1.71 34.57 15.45
CA PRO A 770 1.51 35.79 16.22
C PRO A 770 2.38 36.98 15.75
N MET A 771 3.59 36.70 15.25
CA MET A 771 4.55 37.72 14.83
C MET A 771 4.10 38.48 13.60
N VAL A 772 3.34 37.82 12.71
CA VAL A 772 2.82 38.40 11.45
C VAL A 772 1.29 38.60 11.48
N GLY A 773 0.70 38.48 12.67
CA GLY A 773 -0.74 38.75 12.88
C GLY A 773 -1.67 37.73 12.27
N LYS A 774 -1.24 36.48 12.09
CA LYS A 774 -2.02 35.39 11.47
C LYS A 774 -2.53 34.33 12.44
N LEU A 775 -2.41 34.56 13.75
CA LEU A 775 -2.99 33.68 14.75
C LEU A 775 -4.53 33.71 14.66
N ASN A 776 -5.14 32.56 14.41
CA ASN A 776 -6.58 32.41 14.30
C ASN A 776 -7.27 32.39 15.69
N GLN A 777 -8.61 32.42 15.72
CA GLN A 777 -9.40 32.39 16.94
C GLN A 777 -9.14 31.11 17.77
N ASP A 778 -9.02 29.98 17.13
CA ASP A 778 -8.79 28.69 17.78
C ASP A 778 -7.35 28.47 18.23
N LYS A 779 -6.46 29.37 17.85
CA LYS A 779 -5.01 29.33 18.17
C LYS A 779 -4.37 27.99 17.82
N THR A 780 -4.72 27.46 16.66
CA THR A 780 -4.17 26.20 16.13
C THR A 780 -4.09 26.23 14.61
N ILE A 781 -3.02 25.66 14.08
CA ILE A 781 -2.82 25.55 12.62
C ILE A 781 -3.87 24.63 11.96
N ILE A 782 -4.44 23.69 12.71
CA ILE A 782 -5.38 22.70 12.18
C ILE A 782 -6.63 23.36 11.57
N ASN A 783 -7.02 24.53 12.07
CA ASN A 783 -8.14 25.34 11.60
C ASN A 783 -7.69 26.63 10.90
N ALA A 784 -6.40 26.79 10.64
CA ALA A 784 -5.90 27.93 9.86
C ALA A 784 -6.22 27.73 8.38
N ALA A 785 -6.47 28.82 7.66
CA ALA A 785 -6.74 28.77 6.23
C ALA A 785 -5.53 28.20 5.46
N TYR A 786 -5.77 27.24 4.56
CA TYR A 786 -4.74 26.75 3.66
C TYR A 786 -4.22 27.89 2.78
N PRO A 787 -2.91 28.03 2.54
CA PRO A 787 -2.40 29.12 1.74
C PRO A 787 -2.90 29.03 0.29
N VAL A 788 -3.17 30.19 -0.31
CA VAL A 788 -3.65 30.31 -1.68
C VAL A 788 -2.67 31.14 -2.51
N VAL A 789 -2.67 30.94 -3.83
CA VAL A 789 -1.73 31.60 -4.75
C VAL A 789 -1.78 33.12 -4.65
N SER A 790 -2.94 33.70 -4.32
CA SER A 790 -3.11 35.16 -4.15
C SER A 790 -2.47 35.72 -2.89
N ASP A 791 -1.99 34.87 -1.95
CA ASP A 791 -1.29 35.34 -0.76
C ASP A 791 0.08 35.92 -1.06
N PHE A 792 0.67 35.58 -2.21
CA PHE A 792 1.99 36.00 -2.63
C PHE A 792 2.01 36.43 -4.11
N ASP A 793 2.75 37.51 -4.39
CA ASP A 793 2.89 38.02 -5.75
C ASP A 793 3.96 37.24 -6.53
N ALA A 794 3.70 37.02 -7.80
CA ALA A 794 4.70 36.51 -8.74
C ALA A 794 5.64 37.64 -9.15
N ASP A 795 6.95 37.35 -9.26
CA ASP A 795 7.97 38.25 -9.76
C ASP A 795 9.00 37.49 -10.59
N ALA A 796 8.74 37.39 -11.90
CA ALA A 796 9.59 36.69 -12.86
C ALA A 796 10.96 37.33 -13.02
N ASP A 797 11.05 38.64 -12.89
CA ASP A 797 12.32 39.37 -13.01
C ASP A 797 13.20 39.08 -11.78
N ALA A 798 12.60 39.10 -10.58
CA ALA A 798 13.33 38.74 -9.39
C ALA A 798 13.81 37.26 -9.41
N GLU A 799 13.01 36.34 -9.93
CA GLU A 799 13.44 34.96 -10.11
C GLU A 799 14.61 34.82 -11.09
N LYS A 800 14.57 35.54 -12.20
CA LYS A 800 15.66 35.57 -13.19
C LYS A 800 16.96 36.14 -12.62
N ASP A 801 16.87 37.26 -11.93
CA ASP A 801 18.04 37.91 -11.31
C ASP A 801 18.65 37.04 -10.19
N ILE A 802 17.85 36.43 -9.35
CA ILE A 802 18.35 35.51 -8.33
C ILE A 802 18.93 34.23 -8.97
N ALA A 803 18.36 33.73 -10.06
CA ALA A 803 18.95 32.60 -10.78
C ALA A 803 20.36 32.93 -11.27
N PHE A 804 20.57 34.14 -11.84
CA PHE A 804 21.90 34.62 -12.22
C PHE A 804 22.86 34.71 -11.03
N ILE A 805 22.41 35.25 -9.88
CA ILE A 805 23.22 35.34 -8.66
C ILE A 805 23.60 33.94 -8.14
N LYS A 806 22.65 32.99 -8.15
CA LYS A 806 22.91 31.60 -7.76
C LYS A 806 23.95 30.93 -8.66
N ASP A 807 23.81 31.09 -9.98
CA ASP A 807 24.75 30.54 -10.95
C ASP A 807 26.13 31.13 -10.79
N PHE A 808 26.21 32.43 -10.58
CA PHE A 808 27.46 33.12 -10.32
C PHE A 808 28.13 32.58 -9.07
N ALA A 809 27.42 32.55 -7.94
CA ALA A 809 27.96 32.09 -6.66
C ALA A 809 28.39 30.62 -6.73
N THR A 810 27.58 29.77 -7.41
CA THR A 810 27.90 28.36 -7.63
C THR A 810 29.13 28.17 -8.47
N THR A 811 29.27 28.95 -9.56
CA THR A 811 30.43 28.92 -10.45
C THR A 811 31.71 29.32 -9.71
N VAL A 812 31.67 30.38 -8.88
CA VAL A 812 32.80 30.80 -8.07
C VAL A 812 33.16 29.74 -7.02
N ARG A 813 32.18 29.14 -6.34
CA ARG A 813 32.41 28.06 -5.36
C ARG A 813 33.05 26.83 -5.99
N ASN A 814 32.60 26.45 -7.19
CA ASN A 814 33.20 25.36 -7.93
C ASN A 814 34.64 25.65 -8.33
N LEU A 815 34.90 26.87 -8.81
CA LEU A 815 36.24 27.32 -9.14
C LEU A 815 37.19 27.22 -7.91
N ARG A 816 36.73 27.71 -6.74
CA ARG A 816 37.47 27.60 -5.50
C ARG A 816 37.83 26.17 -5.14
N ALA A 817 36.87 25.24 -5.30
CA ALA A 817 37.09 23.81 -5.02
C ALA A 817 38.11 23.20 -6.01
N GLU A 818 37.98 23.51 -7.29
CA GLU A 818 38.90 23.04 -8.36
C GLU A 818 40.32 23.55 -8.17
N MET A 819 40.44 24.84 -7.85
CA MET A 819 41.74 25.52 -7.69
C MET A 819 42.26 25.48 -6.27
N LYS A 820 41.52 24.83 -5.33
CA LYS A 820 41.87 24.74 -3.87
C LYS A 820 42.09 26.09 -3.20
N VAL A 821 41.31 27.08 -3.63
CA VAL A 821 41.34 28.44 -3.03
C VAL A 821 40.54 28.41 -1.72
N ALA A 822 41.15 28.85 -0.62
CA ALA A 822 40.46 28.88 0.66
C ALA A 822 39.24 29.83 0.65
N PRO A 823 38.14 29.48 1.33
CA PRO A 823 36.92 30.31 1.39
C PRO A 823 37.16 31.74 1.91
N SER A 824 38.22 31.93 2.73
CA SER A 824 38.58 33.21 3.31
C SER A 824 39.29 34.18 2.36
N VAL A 825 39.78 33.69 1.22
CA VAL A 825 40.43 34.54 0.19
C VAL A 825 39.39 35.30 -0.58
N THR A 826 39.46 36.61 -0.63
CA THR A 826 38.57 37.42 -1.47
C THR A 826 39.09 37.42 -2.90
N LEU A 827 38.21 37.06 -3.87
CA LEU A 827 38.55 37.03 -5.28
C LEU A 827 38.03 38.26 -6.02
N ALA A 828 38.79 38.73 -7.04
CA ALA A 828 38.41 39.86 -7.88
C ALA A 828 37.89 39.36 -9.24
N PRO A 829 36.57 39.15 -9.44
CA PRO A 829 36.01 38.64 -10.65
C PRO A 829 35.97 39.68 -11.78
N MET A 830 36.32 39.24 -12.98
CA MET A 830 36.04 39.98 -14.23
C MET A 830 34.94 39.24 -15.00
N MET A 831 34.13 39.96 -15.72
CA MET A 831 33.04 39.34 -16.51
C MET A 831 33.07 39.89 -17.94
N ARG A 832 33.12 38.95 -18.90
CA ARG A 832 33.12 39.25 -20.36
C ARG A 832 31.88 38.75 -21.01
N GLY A 833 31.30 39.53 -21.91
CA GLY A 833 30.12 39.13 -22.65
C GLY A 833 28.80 39.24 -21.87
N ALA A 834 28.79 39.89 -20.72
CA ALA A 834 27.58 40.14 -19.95
C ALA A 834 26.62 41.07 -20.65
N SER A 835 25.36 40.74 -20.66
CA SER A 835 24.25 41.58 -21.07
C SER A 835 24.10 42.78 -20.13
N ASP A 836 23.42 43.83 -20.58
CA ASP A 836 23.15 45.02 -19.75
C ASP A 836 22.29 44.64 -18.51
N ALA A 837 21.38 43.70 -18.66
CA ALA A 837 20.58 43.17 -17.55
C ALA A 837 21.45 42.46 -16.49
N GLU A 838 22.40 41.63 -16.92
CA GLU A 838 23.34 40.92 -16.02
C GLU A 838 24.27 41.91 -15.33
N LYS A 839 24.76 42.94 -16.05
CA LYS A 839 25.59 44.01 -15.45
C LYS A 839 24.82 44.77 -14.37
N ASN A 840 23.60 45.19 -14.66
CA ASN A 840 22.75 45.91 -13.70
C ASN A 840 22.42 45.02 -12.50
N CYS A 841 22.06 43.76 -12.74
CA CYS A 841 21.82 42.81 -11.67
C CYS A 841 23.03 42.65 -10.73
N ALA A 842 24.23 42.46 -11.31
CA ALA A 842 25.45 42.30 -10.54
C ALA A 842 25.84 43.57 -9.75
N GLN A 843 25.59 44.77 -10.30
CA GLN A 843 25.89 46.04 -9.64
C GLN A 843 24.89 46.37 -8.54
N GLU A 844 23.60 46.28 -8.83
CA GLU A 844 22.56 46.65 -7.86
C GLU A 844 22.45 45.65 -6.71
N ASN A 845 22.77 44.38 -6.94
CA ASN A 845 22.60 43.27 -5.96
C ASN A 845 23.95 42.71 -5.50
N PHE A 846 25.00 43.46 -5.63
CA PHE A 846 26.35 43.06 -5.22
C PHE A 846 26.40 42.61 -3.74
N ILE A 847 25.58 43.20 -2.87
CA ILE A 847 25.49 42.82 -1.46
C ILE A 847 25.26 41.32 -1.25
N PHE A 848 24.44 40.69 -2.09
CA PHE A 848 24.18 39.23 -2.04
C PHE A 848 25.37 38.44 -2.58
N MET A 849 25.95 38.91 -3.69
CA MET A 849 27.07 38.21 -4.35
C MET A 849 28.34 38.25 -3.49
N LYS A 850 28.58 39.36 -2.84
CA LYS A 850 29.74 39.56 -1.96
C LYS A 850 29.83 38.51 -0.87
N ASP A 851 28.75 38.32 -0.13
CA ASP A 851 28.73 37.40 1.01
C ASP A 851 28.69 35.93 0.59
N LEU A 852 27.97 35.61 -0.50
CA LEU A 852 27.85 34.25 -0.99
C LEU A 852 29.11 33.71 -1.62
N ALA A 853 29.87 34.54 -2.32
CA ALA A 853 31.04 34.15 -3.11
C ALA A 853 32.37 34.69 -2.55
N ASN A 854 32.35 35.58 -1.57
CA ASN A 854 33.50 36.28 -1.01
C ASN A 854 34.35 36.95 -2.10
N ILE A 855 33.76 37.96 -2.77
CA ILE A 855 34.34 38.61 -3.94
C ILE A 855 34.36 40.12 -3.82
N GLU A 856 35.27 40.75 -4.54
CA GLU A 856 35.23 42.16 -4.87
C GLU A 856 34.16 42.48 -5.92
N PRO A 857 33.78 43.74 -6.12
CA PRO A 857 32.88 44.14 -7.17
C PRO A 857 33.30 43.63 -8.56
N VAL A 858 32.37 43.13 -9.32
CA VAL A 858 32.61 42.55 -10.66
C VAL A 858 33.09 43.63 -11.59
N LYS A 859 34.22 43.43 -12.24
CA LYS A 859 34.75 44.29 -13.27
C LYS A 859 34.26 43.79 -14.64
N PHE A 860 33.52 44.62 -15.38
CA PHE A 860 33.04 44.25 -16.74
C PHE A 860 34.13 44.64 -17.74
N VAL A 861 34.46 43.68 -18.62
CA VAL A 861 35.51 43.83 -19.63
C VAL A 861 34.95 43.53 -21.02
N GLY A 862 35.51 44.22 -22.01
CA GLY A 862 35.16 44.06 -23.44
C GLY A 862 35.80 42.80 -24.06
N ALA A 863 35.33 42.42 -25.22
CA ALA A 863 35.85 41.26 -25.97
C ALA A 863 37.33 41.42 -26.35
N ASN A 864 37.80 42.67 -26.55
CA ASN A 864 39.13 42.98 -27.02
C ASN A 864 40.03 43.59 -25.91
N ASP A 865 39.58 43.60 -24.67
CA ASP A 865 40.41 44.12 -23.57
C ASP A 865 41.60 43.20 -23.31
N GLU A 866 42.78 43.79 -23.15
CA GLU A 866 43.96 43.04 -22.69
C GLU A 866 43.81 42.68 -21.23
N LEU A 867 43.77 41.36 -20.97
CA LEU A 867 43.60 40.81 -19.64
C LEU A 867 44.83 40.04 -19.23
N PRO A 868 45.15 39.99 -17.91
CA PRO A 868 46.16 39.08 -17.43
C PRO A 868 45.76 37.63 -17.71
N PRO A 869 46.71 36.69 -17.73
CA PRO A 869 46.35 35.29 -17.82
C PRO A 869 45.29 34.95 -16.78
N SER A 870 44.18 34.41 -17.26
CA SER A 870 42.98 34.24 -16.44
C SER A 870 42.35 32.85 -16.62
N VAL A 871 41.74 32.33 -15.55
CA VAL A 871 40.87 31.16 -15.64
C VAL A 871 39.45 31.66 -15.96
N ALA A 872 38.88 31.11 -17.07
CA ALA A 872 37.54 31.45 -17.49
C ALA A 872 36.55 30.36 -17.15
N LYS A 873 35.36 30.70 -16.67
CA LYS A 873 34.23 29.81 -16.45
C LYS A 873 33.00 30.40 -17.14
N PRO A 874 32.25 29.57 -17.89
CA PRO A 874 31.02 30.03 -18.53
C PRO A 874 29.91 30.29 -17.51
N ILE A 875 29.11 31.31 -17.74
CA ILE A 875 27.86 31.60 -17.05
C ILE A 875 26.84 32.11 -18.05
N GLY A 876 25.82 31.32 -18.37
CA GLY A 876 24.89 31.67 -19.47
C GLY A 876 25.64 31.92 -20.79
N ASN A 877 25.48 33.13 -21.35
CA ASN A 877 26.17 33.55 -22.57
C ASN A 877 27.47 34.33 -22.28
N ALA A 878 27.81 34.54 -21.03
CA ALA A 878 28.98 35.29 -20.57
C ALA A 878 30.05 34.38 -19.96
N GLU A 879 31.17 34.96 -19.63
CA GLU A 879 32.28 34.27 -18.94
C GLU A 879 32.70 35.05 -17.68
N ILE A 880 32.91 34.34 -16.57
CA ILE A 880 33.57 34.88 -15.38
C ILE A 880 35.05 34.55 -15.49
N LEU A 881 35.89 35.55 -15.33
CA LEU A 881 37.35 35.46 -15.41
C LEU A 881 37.98 35.82 -14.07
N PHE A 882 38.98 35.05 -13.65
CA PHE A 882 39.80 35.34 -12.49
C PHE A 882 41.26 35.30 -12.93
N ALA A 883 42.04 36.33 -12.53
CA ALA A 883 43.46 36.35 -12.81
C ALA A 883 44.10 35.09 -12.15
N MET A 884 45.02 34.47 -12.87
CA MET A 884 45.68 33.27 -12.37
C MET A 884 46.47 33.54 -11.10
N THR A 885 46.97 34.75 -10.93
CA THR A 885 47.66 35.22 -9.70
C THR A 885 46.78 35.17 -8.47
N ASP A 886 45.46 35.25 -8.61
CA ASP A 886 44.51 35.32 -7.51
C ASP A 886 43.99 33.91 -7.13
N VAL A 887 44.03 32.95 -8.07
CA VAL A 887 43.43 31.64 -7.89
C VAL A 887 44.44 30.49 -7.83
N VAL A 888 45.70 30.74 -8.20
CA VAL A 888 46.76 29.73 -8.22
C VAL A 888 47.86 30.15 -7.23
N ASN A 889 48.15 29.30 -6.25
CA ASN A 889 49.37 29.42 -5.48
C ASN A 889 50.54 28.95 -6.38
N LYS A 890 51.27 29.94 -7.00
CA LYS A 890 52.33 29.68 -7.98
C LYS A 890 53.36 28.66 -7.47
N ASP A 891 53.79 28.77 -6.21
CA ASP A 891 54.81 27.89 -5.65
C ASP A 891 54.28 26.46 -5.43
N GLU A 892 53.04 26.30 -4.95
CA GLU A 892 52.44 24.98 -4.75
C GLU A 892 52.11 24.30 -6.10
N GLU A 893 51.63 25.06 -7.09
CA GLU A 893 51.32 24.50 -8.41
C GLU A 893 52.59 24.13 -9.18
N ILE A 894 53.65 24.92 -9.12
CA ILE A 894 54.96 24.56 -9.64
C ILE A 894 55.49 23.29 -8.96
N LYS A 895 55.35 23.15 -7.68
CA LYS A 895 55.73 21.95 -6.93
C LYS A 895 54.92 20.73 -7.36
N ARG A 896 53.61 20.91 -7.53
CA ARG A 896 52.67 19.88 -7.99
C ARG A 896 53.02 19.41 -9.39
N LEU A 897 53.24 20.35 -10.33
CA LEU A 897 53.61 20.06 -11.71
C LEU A 897 54.95 19.34 -11.80
N LYS A 898 55.98 19.78 -11.04
CA LYS A 898 57.29 19.10 -10.93
C LYS A 898 57.16 17.66 -10.40
N THR A 899 56.27 17.46 -9.40
CA THR A 899 56.02 16.12 -8.84
C THR A 899 55.32 15.22 -9.91
N MET A 900 54.42 15.80 -10.68
CA MET A 900 53.69 15.07 -11.75
C MET A 900 54.60 14.73 -12.92
N ILE A 901 55.53 15.62 -13.30
CA ILE A 901 56.58 15.40 -14.28
C ILE A 901 57.44 14.24 -13.83
N ALA A 902 58.00 14.29 -12.61
CA ALA A 902 58.83 13.22 -12.05
C ALA A 902 58.15 11.86 -12.07
N LYS A 903 56.83 11.84 -11.75
CA LYS A 903 56.00 10.60 -11.82
C LYS A 903 55.83 10.11 -13.24
N LEU A 904 55.56 10.97 -14.21
CA LEU A 904 55.39 10.63 -15.61
C LEU A 904 56.70 10.17 -16.22
N GLU A 905 57.82 10.81 -15.91
CA GLU A 905 59.18 10.39 -16.33
C GLU A 905 59.53 9.00 -15.77
N GLY A 906 59.17 8.74 -14.50
CA GLY A 906 59.30 7.42 -13.87
C GLY A 906 58.48 6.34 -14.59
N ASN A 907 57.23 6.66 -14.95
CA ASN A 907 56.35 5.76 -15.70
C ASN A 907 56.83 5.49 -17.14
N ILE A 908 57.37 6.54 -17.80
CA ILE A 908 57.95 6.41 -19.15
C ILE A 908 59.20 5.52 -19.11
N LYS A 909 60.12 5.79 -18.16
CA LYS A 909 61.34 4.98 -17.98
C LYS A 909 60.99 3.52 -17.68
N SER A 910 60.02 3.28 -16.84
CA SER A 910 59.48 1.92 -16.56
C SER A 910 58.87 1.27 -17.79
N GLY A 911 58.07 1.99 -18.56
CA GLY A 911 57.48 1.55 -19.82
C GLY A 911 58.53 1.20 -20.89
N GLU A 912 59.53 2.06 -21.06
CA GLU A 912 60.62 1.86 -22.01
C GLU A 912 61.51 0.65 -21.62
N SER A 913 61.84 0.52 -20.33
CA SER A 913 62.58 -0.61 -19.77
C SER A 913 61.81 -1.93 -19.99
N LYS A 914 60.50 -1.90 -19.83
CA LYS A 914 59.65 -3.06 -20.03
C LYS A 914 59.58 -3.50 -21.50
N LEU A 915 59.51 -2.52 -22.41
CA LEU A 915 59.46 -2.75 -23.86
C LEU A 915 60.83 -3.05 -24.47
N SER A 916 61.93 -2.73 -23.83
CA SER A 916 63.30 -3.09 -24.22
C SER A 916 63.75 -4.45 -23.67
N ASN A 917 62.97 -5.06 -22.79
CA ASN A 917 63.30 -6.39 -22.25
C ASN A 917 62.89 -7.49 -23.25
N GLU A 918 63.88 -8.07 -23.91
CA GLU A 918 63.68 -9.15 -24.92
C GLU A 918 62.88 -10.32 -24.35
N ALA A 919 63.05 -10.68 -23.09
CA ALA A 919 62.35 -11.77 -22.45
C ALA A 919 60.85 -11.47 -22.26
N PHE A 920 60.49 -10.22 -22.08
CA PHE A 920 59.09 -9.76 -22.00
C PHE A 920 58.44 -9.69 -23.40
N VAL A 921 59.13 -9.08 -24.37
CA VAL A 921 58.60 -8.87 -25.73
C VAL A 921 58.43 -10.17 -26.48
N SER A 922 59.28 -11.16 -26.23
CA SER A 922 59.22 -12.49 -26.89
C SER A 922 58.15 -13.42 -26.29
N LYS A 923 57.73 -13.22 -25.03
CA LYS A 923 56.83 -14.12 -24.30
C LYS A 923 55.43 -13.54 -24.00
N ALA A 924 55.27 -12.23 -24.06
CA ALA A 924 53.98 -11.61 -23.77
C ALA A 924 53.03 -11.64 -24.99
N PRO A 925 51.72 -11.80 -24.79
CA PRO A 925 50.74 -11.69 -25.87
C PRO A 925 50.80 -10.36 -26.59
N ALA A 926 50.60 -10.34 -27.90
CA ALA A 926 50.67 -9.12 -28.76
C ALA A 926 49.80 -7.98 -28.22
N LYS A 927 48.60 -8.29 -27.71
CA LYS A 927 47.67 -7.31 -27.10
C LYS A 927 48.24 -6.59 -25.86
N ILE A 928 49.07 -7.29 -25.07
CA ILE A 928 49.72 -6.72 -23.88
C ILE A 928 50.89 -5.80 -24.29
N ILE A 929 51.60 -6.16 -25.35
CA ILE A 929 52.69 -5.34 -25.92
C ILE A 929 52.13 -4.05 -26.54
N GLU A 930 51.02 -4.17 -27.31
CA GLU A 930 50.31 -3.01 -27.88
C GLU A 930 49.75 -2.10 -26.78
N GLY A 931 49.14 -2.65 -25.75
CA GLY A 931 48.68 -1.88 -24.60
C GLY A 931 49.81 -1.12 -23.86
N ALA A 932 50.98 -1.77 -23.71
CA ALA A 932 52.17 -1.15 -23.11
C ALA A 932 52.72 -0.01 -23.96
N LYS A 933 52.76 -0.17 -25.33
CA LYS A 933 53.16 0.89 -26.26
C LYS A 933 52.16 2.07 -26.22
N ALA A 934 50.87 1.82 -26.25
CA ALA A 934 49.83 2.85 -26.19
C ALA A 934 49.92 3.62 -24.88
N GLN A 935 50.16 2.95 -23.76
CA GLN A 935 50.32 3.62 -22.45
C GLN A 935 51.58 4.46 -22.38
N LEU A 936 52.68 4.01 -23.00
CA LEU A 936 53.92 4.76 -23.09
C LEU A 936 53.74 6.05 -23.89
N GLU A 937 53.06 6.00 -25.04
CA GLU A 937 52.78 7.17 -25.88
C GLU A 937 51.82 8.16 -25.17
N LEU A 938 50.83 7.62 -24.46
CA LEU A 938 49.94 8.43 -23.64
C LEU A 938 50.70 9.21 -22.55
N ASN A 939 51.62 8.51 -21.85
CA ASN A 939 52.43 9.13 -20.80
C ASN A 939 53.39 10.19 -21.39
N LYS A 940 53.97 9.98 -22.56
CA LYS A 940 54.82 10.97 -23.27
C LYS A 940 53.99 12.20 -23.68
N THR A 941 52.77 12.02 -24.18
CA THR A 941 51.87 13.11 -24.55
C THR A 941 51.46 13.91 -23.31
N GLN A 942 51.16 13.21 -22.20
CA GLN A 942 50.83 13.89 -20.93
C GLN A 942 52.02 14.65 -20.36
N LEU A 943 53.21 14.06 -20.42
CA LEU A 943 54.44 14.73 -19.98
C LEU A 943 54.67 16.06 -20.72
N ALA A 944 54.56 16.03 -22.07
CA ALA A 944 54.71 17.25 -22.89
C ALA A 944 53.69 18.35 -22.49
N LYS A 945 52.44 17.97 -22.23
CA LYS A 945 51.40 18.89 -21.78
C LYS A 945 51.71 19.49 -20.40
N VAL A 946 52.16 18.64 -19.44
CA VAL A 946 52.48 19.10 -18.09
C VAL A 946 53.73 19.96 -18.06
N GLN A 947 54.72 19.66 -18.91
CA GLN A 947 55.90 20.52 -19.07
C GLN A 947 55.57 21.87 -19.66
N ALA A 948 54.68 21.94 -20.65
CA ALA A 948 54.19 23.21 -21.19
C ALA A 948 53.43 24.02 -20.09
N GLN A 949 52.60 23.39 -19.29
CA GLN A 949 51.96 24.03 -18.16
C GLN A 949 52.95 24.54 -17.11
N LEU A 950 53.98 23.78 -16.79
CA LEU A 950 55.02 24.23 -15.87
C LEU A 950 55.74 25.48 -16.38
N LYS A 951 56.08 25.51 -17.68
CA LYS A 951 56.72 26.67 -18.31
C LYS A 951 55.82 27.91 -18.31
N GLU A 952 54.54 27.74 -18.59
CA GLU A 952 53.55 28.83 -18.44
C GLU A 952 53.47 29.32 -17.00
N MET A 953 53.46 28.41 -16.05
CA MET A 953 53.37 28.77 -14.62
C MET A 953 54.64 29.43 -14.09
N GLU A 954 55.85 29.06 -14.55
CA GLU A 954 57.13 29.72 -14.22
C GLU A 954 57.23 31.11 -14.81
N ASN A 955 56.57 31.39 -15.94
CA ASN A 955 56.48 32.68 -16.61
C ASN A 955 55.37 33.61 -16.06
N LEU A 956 54.40 33.10 -15.34
CA LEU A 956 53.47 33.90 -14.55
C LEU A 956 54.19 34.61 -13.37
#